data_014e2a5f8500117f701e1f528ca17ad2
#
_entry.id   014e2a5f8500117f701e1f528ca17ad2
#
_cell.length_a   1.000
_cell.length_b   1.000
_cell.length_c   1.000
_cell.angle_alpha   90.00
_cell.angle_beta   90.00
_cell.angle_gamma   90.00
#
_symmetry.space_group_name_H-M   'P 1'
#
loop_
_entity.id
_entity.type
_entity.pdbx_description
1 polymer ?
#
loop_
_entity_poly.entity_id
_entity_poly.type
_entity_poly.pdbx_seq_one_letter_code
_entity_poly.pdbx_strand_id
1 'polypeptide(L)'
;MKITLQEISKSFGGRDIFSNFSLDIESGMHLCVCGPNGMGKSTLLRMIAGVESIDGGHISIPKGCRLGYVEQELSKENLETPLLTYVLDVVHDWSDFWDAWEKASKAKDQAELTRLMHKQAELEAIYGYNPEQRAKEVLSGLGFSEAKWHLRLGELSGGWRERAKLARVLTAGADVLLLDEPTNHLDIDAVEWLEDFLMGFQGSLVFVAHDRVFMDKVGTHVLYLGLSKPVFRKATYTQFLKLQENYDMQREREAKALQAELDHKMAFVDRFRYKATKARQAGSRLKQVKKLEKELEGYRPEPKRKELSFSWPEAPHAEKTVVSAVDLAFHFPDGKTMWPPLTFNIFNGQRIALVGHNGCGKSTLIKILASRLAATGGSFQMGSSVKLGYYAQHQMDLLRPDATVLAEIRHNSDPHTTENELMSVLGLFLLGQDYFDREVSVLSGGEKCRLVLATLFLKRCNMLLLDEPTNHLDLESREALCKALQNFQGTLLMVAHDRWLLSQTGCEIWALDEQGIHHFPTFQAYDDDRHAKAAAAAAETKKEQPAVSPADQGDAQRRPMSRDELKRLKRQEAEARNAMHKKLKPLKDQYAKLEARLNDVMTAESDAEQKLADPATYAKNDEYTALLSSYNSLKSECEDLMDKMAQLETQINAIENEAGKDSNA
;
A
#
# COMPACT_ATOMS: atom_id res chain seq x y z
N MET A 1 -17.03 -17.70 9.59
CA MET A 1 -16.04 -17.65 10.66
C MET A 1 -15.90 -16.22 11.12
N LYS A 2 -15.75 -15.93 12.43
CA LYS A 2 -15.70 -14.56 12.95
C LYS A 2 -14.71 -14.50 14.12
N ILE A 3 -13.74 -13.58 14.03
CA ILE A 3 -12.88 -13.23 15.16
C ILE A 3 -13.45 -11.97 15.79
N THR A 4 -13.63 -11.98 17.12
CA THR A 4 -14.22 -10.86 17.86
C THR A 4 -13.23 -10.35 18.89
N LEU A 5 -12.93 -9.07 18.83
CA LEU A 5 -12.18 -8.32 19.83
C LEU A 5 -13.19 -7.53 20.66
N GLN A 6 -13.23 -7.74 21.98
CA GLN A 6 -14.18 -7.08 22.89
C GLN A 6 -13.42 -6.26 23.92
N GLU A 7 -13.63 -4.95 23.90
CA GLU A 7 -13.13 -3.98 24.89
C GLU A 7 -11.63 -4.14 25.19
N ILE A 8 -10.82 -4.50 24.17
CA ILE A 8 -9.40 -4.71 24.37
C ILE A 8 -8.70 -3.42 24.79
N SER A 9 -7.80 -3.57 25.75
CA SER A 9 -6.95 -2.49 26.25
C SER A 9 -5.51 -2.96 26.26
N LYS A 10 -4.58 -2.07 25.86
CA LYS A 10 -3.13 -2.32 25.86
C LYS A 10 -2.38 -1.03 26.10
N SER A 11 -1.41 -1.08 27.00
CA SER A 11 -0.52 0.04 27.30
C SER A 11 0.94 -0.39 27.27
N PHE A 12 1.83 0.53 26.90
CA PHE A 12 3.28 0.37 26.98
C PHE A 12 3.91 1.59 27.64
N GLY A 13 4.71 1.35 28.68
CA GLY A 13 5.44 2.42 29.34
C GLY A 13 4.56 3.57 29.86
N GLY A 14 3.33 3.25 30.29
CA GLY A 14 2.36 4.24 30.78
C GLY A 14 1.60 5.00 29.69
N ARG A 15 1.77 4.62 28.40
CA ARG A 15 1.01 5.17 27.28
C ARG A 15 -0.01 4.14 26.80
N ASP A 16 -1.27 4.53 26.81
CA ASP A 16 -2.35 3.70 26.27
C ASP A 16 -2.29 3.67 24.74
N ILE A 17 -2.21 2.47 24.17
CA ILE A 17 -2.27 2.22 22.73
C ILE A 17 -3.71 1.92 22.31
N PHE A 18 -4.38 1.05 23.08
CA PHE A 18 -5.79 0.74 22.91
C PHE A 18 -6.50 0.90 24.24
N SER A 19 -7.69 1.51 24.22
CA SER A 19 -8.57 1.68 25.37
C SER A 19 -9.98 1.31 24.97
N ASN A 20 -10.50 0.19 25.52
CA ASN A 20 -11.85 -0.33 25.26
C ASN A 20 -12.17 -0.47 23.75
N PHE A 21 -11.21 -0.96 22.97
CA PHE A 21 -11.37 -1.13 21.52
C PHE A 21 -12.09 -2.44 21.21
N SER A 22 -13.13 -2.36 20.36
CA SER A 22 -13.88 -3.53 19.89
C SER A 22 -13.92 -3.57 18.38
N LEU A 23 -13.75 -4.77 17.81
CA LEU A 23 -13.72 -5.01 16.37
C LEU A 23 -14.17 -6.44 16.06
N ASP A 24 -14.96 -6.60 15.02
CA ASP A 24 -15.34 -7.88 14.46
C ASP A 24 -14.67 -8.08 13.10
N ILE A 25 -14.01 -9.22 12.91
CA ILE A 25 -13.40 -9.62 11.64
C ILE A 25 -14.21 -10.81 11.12
N GLU A 26 -14.91 -10.57 10.01
CA GLU A 26 -15.80 -11.56 9.38
C GLU A 26 -15.05 -12.39 8.33
N SER A 27 -15.60 -13.56 7.96
CA SER A 27 -15.03 -14.40 6.91
C SER A 27 -15.01 -13.66 5.56
N GLY A 28 -13.89 -13.76 4.83
CA GLY A 28 -13.70 -13.08 3.55
C GLY A 28 -13.45 -11.56 3.66
N MET A 29 -13.29 -11.03 4.88
CA MET A 29 -12.92 -9.64 5.08
C MET A 29 -11.42 -9.45 4.85
N HIS A 30 -11.04 -8.52 3.97
CA HIS A 30 -9.67 -8.04 3.82
C HIS A 30 -9.55 -6.67 4.52
N LEU A 31 -9.04 -6.70 5.75
CA LEU A 31 -8.92 -5.53 6.61
C LEU A 31 -7.54 -4.89 6.50
N CYS A 32 -7.48 -3.70 5.93
CA CYS A 32 -6.29 -2.86 5.92
C CYS A 32 -6.21 -2.05 7.22
N VAL A 33 -5.16 -2.27 8.01
CA VAL A 33 -4.87 -1.49 9.23
C VAL A 33 -3.86 -0.41 8.88
N CYS A 34 -4.27 0.84 8.94
CA CYS A 34 -3.45 1.97 8.55
C CYS A 34 -3.42 3.08 9.62
N GLY A 35 -2.51 4.03 9.49
CA GLY A 35 -2.28 5.13 10.40
C GLY A 35 -0.78 5.37 10.64
N PRO A 36 -0.42 6.45 11.37
CA PRO A 36 0.96 6.82 11.65
C PRO A 36 1.74 5.73 12.40
N ASN A 37 3.07 5.80 12.34
CA ASN A 37 3.92 4.89 13.08
C ASN A 37 3.75 5.08 14.62
N GLY A 38 3.90 3.97 15.37
CA GLY A 38 3.73 3.96 16.82
C GLY A 38 2.27 3.99 17.32
N MET A 39 1.28 3.82 16.42
CA MET A 39 -0.16 3.76 16.79
C MET A 39 -0.67 2.35 17.13
N GLY A 40 0.22 1.36 17.20
CA GLY A 40 -0.16 0.01 17.59
C GLY A 40 -0.63 -0.89 16.44
N LYS A 41 -0.36 -0.57 15.17
CA LYS A 41 -0.73 -1.42 14.02
C LYS A 41 -0.20 -2.85 14.18
N SER A 42 1.12 -3.01 14.30
CA SER A 42 1.78 -4.31 14.51
C SER A 42 1.39 -4.95 15.84
N THR A 43 1.16 -4.14 16.88
CA THR A 43 0.70 -4.62 18.18
C THR A 43 -0.68 -5.28 18.07
N LEU A 44 -1.60 -4.70 17.28
CA LEU A 44 -2.91 -5.29 17.03
C LEU A 44 -2.78 -6.67 16.37
N LEU A 45 -1.93 -6.79 15.34
CA LEU A 45 -1.70 -8.08 14.67
C LEU A 45 -1.11 -9.11 15.65
N ARG A 46 -0.13 -8.71 16.47
CA ARG A 46 0.50 -9.59 17.48
C ARG A 46 -0.50 -10.05 18.56
N MET A 47 -1.40 -9.15 19.00
CA MET A 47 -2.45 -9.52 19.95
C MET A 47 -3.42 -10.53 19.34
N ILE A 48 -3.84 -10.36 18.08
CA ILE A 48 -4.70 -11.32 17.38
C ILE A 48 -3.97 -12.65 17.18
N ALA A 49 -2.66 -12.61 16.85
CA ALA A 49 -1.82 -13.81 16.72
C ALA A 49 -1.56 -14.52 18.06
N GLY A 50 -1.87 -13.90 19.20
CA GLY A 50 -1.58 -14.44 20.53
C GLY A 50 -0.12 -14.34 20.96
N VAL A 51 0.72 -13.60 20.19
CA VAL A 51 2.14 -13.34 20.51
C VAL A 51 2.28 -12.28 21.59
N GLU A 52 1.39 -11.29 21.58
CA GLU A 52 1.36 -10.19 22.56
C GLU A 52 0.13 -10.33 23.45
N SER A 53 0.32 -10.18 24.79
CA SER A 53 -0.78 -10.24 25.74
C SER A 53 -1.61 -8.95 25.70
N ILE A 54 -2.90 -9.06 25.98
CA ILE A 54 -3.80 -7.92 26.22
C ILE A 54 -3.81 -7.58 27.73
N ASP A 55 -3.97 -6.30 28.07
CA ASP A 55 -4.04 -5.84 29.46
C ASP A 55 -5.49 -5.86 29.97
N GLY A 56 -6.49 -5.81 29.08
CA GLY A 56 -7.91 -5.91 29.41
C GLY A 56 -8.74 -6.31 28.18
N GLY A 57 -9.97 -6.75 28.43
CA GLY A 57 -10.88 -7.22 27.39
C GLY A 57 -10.67 -8.69 27.01
N HIS A 58 -11.17 -9.08 25.83
CA HIS A 58 -11.12 -10.47 25.37
C HIS A 58 -11.00 -10.56 23.85
N ILE A 59 -10.19 -11.51 23.36
CA ILE A 59 -10.11 -11.88 21.95
C ILE A 59 -10.66 -13.29 21.78
N SER A 60 -11.73 -13.42 21.01
CA SER A 60 -12.37 -14.71 20.73
C SER A 60 -12.05 -15.16 19.32
N ILE A 61 -11.35 -16.28 19.21
CA ILE A 61 -10.99 -16.95 17.95
C ILE A 61 -11.73 -18.29 17.92
N PRO A 62 -12.47 -18.62 16.84
CA PRO A 62 -13.15 -19.90 16.73
C PRO A 62 -12.21 -21.09 16.86
N LYS A 63 -12.67 -22.15 17.54
CA LYS A 63 -11.88 -23.39 17.66
C LYS A 63 -11.61 -23.99 16.28
N GLY A 64 -10.36 -24.39 16.05
CA GLY A 64 -9.93 -24.97 14.76
C GLY A 64 -9.59 -23.95 13.68
N CYS A 65 -9.64 -22.65 13.98
CA CYS A 65 -9.16 -21.60 13.10
C CYS A 65 -7.64 -21.64 12.96
N ARG A 66 -7.15 -21.72 11.72
CA ARG A 66 -5.73 -21.70 11.40
C ARG A 66 -5.31 -20.26 11.11
N LEU A 67 -4.49 -19.70 12.00
CA LEU A 67 -3.93 -18.38 11.84
C LEU A 67 -2.57 -18.49 11.13
N GLY A 68 -2.41 -17.76 10.03
CA GLY A 68 -1.11 -17.53 9.39
C GLY A 68 -0.55 -16.19 9.84
N TYR A 69 0.54 -16.21 10.58
CA TYR A 69 1.26 -15.01 11.03
C TYR A 69 2.76 -15.16 10.71
N VAL A 70 3.39 -14.10 10.23
CA VAL A 70 4.83 -14.11 9.93
C VAL A 70 5.62 -13.86 11.20
N GLU A 71 6.40 -14.87 11.63
CA GLU A 71 7.29 -14.76 12.79
C GLU A 71 8.41 -13.74 12.54
N GLN A 72 8.79 -13.00 13.58
CA GLN A 72 9.82 -11.97 13.46
C GLN A 72 11.24 -12.52 13.35
N GLU A 73 11.55 -13.60 14.07
CA GLU A 73 12.89 -14.17 14.13
C GLU A 73 12.92 -15.62 13.65
N LEU A 74 13.96 -15.98 12.92
CA LEU A 74 14.27 -17.37 12.55
C LEU A 74 15.13 -17.99 13.65
N SER A 75 14.79 -19.22 14.06
CA SER A 75 15.64 -19.98 14.97
C SER A 75 16.95 -20.37 14.28
N LYS A 76 17.98 -20.68 15.07
CA LYS A 76 19.27 -21.15 14.53
C LYS A 76 19.11 -22.43 13.72
N GLU A 77 18.20 -23.31 14.11
CA GLU A 77 17.89 -24.55 13.40
C GLU A 77 17.29 -24.29 12.02
N ASN A 78 16.39 -23.31 11.93
CA ASN A 78 15.81 -22.90 10.66
C ASN A 78 16.86 -22.38 9.66
N LEU A 79 17.93 -21.73 10.14
CA LEU A 79 18.99 -21.23 9.25
C LEU A 79 19.75 -22.32 8.50
N GLU A 80 19.82 -23.53 9.05
CA GLU A 80 20.46 -24.69 8.41
C GLU A 80 19.52 -25.45 7.46
N THR A 81 18.23 -25.14 7.49
CA THR A 81 17.21 -25.85 6.69
C THR A 81 17.18 -25.33 5.24
N PRO A 82 17.09 -26.21 4.22
CA PRO A 82 16.85 -25.81 2.84
C PRO A 82 15.53 -25.05 2.68
N LEU A 83 15.50 -24.05 1.79
CA LEU A 83 14.35 -23.17 1.59
C LEU A 83 13.03 -23.92 1.34
N LEU A 84 13.02 -24.86 0.38
CA LEU A 84 11.81 -25.61 0.05
C LEU A 84 11.33 -26.46 1.25
N THR A 85 12.25 -27.10 1.96
CA THR A 85 11.94 -27.88 3.16
C THR A 85 11.35 -27.01 4.26
N TYR A 86 11.92 -25.82 4.48
CA TYR A 86 11.40 -24.86 5.45
C TYR A 86 9.96 -24.39 5.13
N VAL A 87 9.66 -24.15 3.86
CA VAL A 87 8.31 -23.75 3.43
C VAL A 87 7.32 -24.91 3.56
N LEU A 88 7.74 -26.15 3.28
CA LEU A 88 6.92 -27.33 3.39
C LEU A 88 6.75 -27.85 4.82
N ASP A 89 7.62 -27.49 5.74
CA ASP A 89 7.52 -27.89 7.15
C ASP A 89 6.20 -27.46 7.81
N VAL A 90 5.54 -26.43 7.31
CA VAL A 90 4.21 -26.00 7.78
C VAL A 90 3.10 -26.99 7.39
N VAL A 91 3.33 -27.86 6.44
CA VAL A 91 2.39 -28.89 5.96
C VAL A 91 2.86 -30.31 6.37
N HIS A 92 3.53 -30.43 7.53
CA HIS A 92 4.05 -31.68 8.06
C HIS A 92 2.97 -32.77 8.17
N ASP A 93 1.71 -32.46 8.49
CA ASP A 93 0.60 -33.40 8.49
C ASP A 93 0.40 -34.13 7.16
N TRP A 94 0.76 -33.48 6.04
CA TRP A 94 0.72 -34.05 4.71
C TRP A 94 1.90 -35.00 4.47
N SER A 95 3.09 -34.67 4.97
CA SER A 95 4.26 -35.55 4.91
C SER A 95 4.03 -36.81 5.76
N ASP A 96 3.57 -36.65 7.00
CA ASP A 96 3.24 -37.72 7.92
C ASP A 96 2.15 -38.65 7.34
N PHE A 97 1.19 -38.06 6.62
CA PHE A 97 0.17 -38.83 5.91
C PHE A 97 0.78 -39.73 4.84
N TRP A 98 1.68 -39.23 4.00
CA TRP A 98 2.30 -40.04 2.95
C TRP A 98 3.21 -41.12 3.53
N ASP A 99 3.93 -40.86 4.61
CA ASP A 99 4.72 -41.86 5.33
C ASP A 99 3.86 -42.97 5.93
N ALA A 100 2.72 -42.61 6.51
CA ALA A 100 1.74 -43.56 7.02
C ALA A 100 1.10 -44.37 5.87
N TRP A 101 0.76 -43.73 4.77
CA TRP A 101 0.21 -44.38 3.59
C TRP A 101 1.18 -45.40 2.99
N GLU A 102 2.46 -45.04 2.83
CA GLU A 102 3.47 -45.95 2.33
C GLU A 102 3.68 -47.17 3.24
N LYS A 103 3.71 -46.95 4.56
CA LYS A 103 3.78 -48.03 5.56
C LYS A 103 2.57 -48.97 5.51
N ALA A 104 1.36 -48.41 5.48
CA ALA A 104 0.11 -49.18 5.41
C ALA A 104 0.00 -49.93 4.06
N SER A 105 0.42 -49.34 2.96
CA SER A 105 0.46 -49.97 1.62
C SER A 105 1.44 -51.14 1.57
N LYS A 106 2.65 -50.97 2.13
CA LYS A 106 3.63 -52.05 2.24
C LYS A 106 3.14 -53.18 3.14
N ALA A 107 2.44 -52.86 4.23
CA ALA A 107 1.85 -53.82 5.16
C ALA A 107 0.55 -54.47 4.64
N LYS A 108 -0.03 -53.94 3.53
CA LYS A 108 -1.34 -54.35 2.98
C LYS A 108 -2.48 -54.23 3.99
N ASP A 109 -2.41 -53.27 4.91
CA ASP A 109 -3.41 -53.01 5.92
C ASP A 109 -4.59 -52.19 5.34
N GLN A 110 -5.65 -52.93 4.95
CA GLN A 110 -6.82 -52.36 4.30
C GLN A 110 -7.61 -51.45 5.22
N ALA A 111 -7.61 -51.68 6.54
CA ALA A 111 -8.34 -50.90 7.51
C ALA A 111 -7.68 -49.51 7.70
N GLU A 112 -6.34 -49.50 7.82
CA GLU A 112 -5.59 -48.27 7.94
C GLU A 112 -5.60 -47.45 6.62
N LEU A 113 -5.53 -48.13 5.47
CA LEU A 113 -5.68 -47.44 4.16
C LEU A 113 -7.03 -46.75 4.00
N THR A 114 -8.14 -47.38 4.46
CA THR A 114 -9.47 -46.75 4.41
C THR A 114 -9.55 -45.51 5.32
N ARG A 115 -8.93 -45.58 6.50
CA ARG A 115 -8.85 -44.46 7.43
C ARG A 115 -8.03 -43.30 6.84
N LEU A 116 -6.91 -43.62 6.21
CA LEU A 116 -6.04 -42.65 5.54
C LEU A 116 -6.74 -41.99 4.34
N MET A 117 -7.60 -42.69 3.59
CA MET A 117 -8.41 -42.09 2.52
C MET A 117 -9.34 -40.99 3.04
N HIS A 118 -9.97 -41.17 4.20
CA HIS A 118 -10.76 -40.09 4.82
C HIS A 118 -9.88 -38.91 5.24
N LYS A 119 -8.71 -39.20 5.86
CA LYS A 119 -7.75 -38.16 6.26
C LYS A 119 -7.19 -37.41 5.05
N GLN A 120 -6.99 -38.07 3.90
CA GLN A 120 -6.57 -37.45 2.65
C GLN A 120 -7.55 -36.36 2.22
N ALA A 121 -8.84 -36.65 2.22
CA ALA A 121 -9.86 -35.67 1.81
C ALA A 121 -9.87 -34.42 2.72
N GLU A 122 -9.63 -34.60 4.03
CA GLU A 122 -9.48 -33.51 4.98
C GLU A 122 -8.22 -32.67 4.69
N LEU A 123 -7.11 -33.31 4.45
CA LEU A 123 -5.83 -32.64 4.15
C LEU A 123 -5.87 -31.94 2.78
N GLU A 124 -6.52 -32.56 1.77
CA GLU A 124 -6.71 -31.93 0.45
C GLU A 124 -7.61 -30.69 0.53
N ALA A 125 -8.61 -30.68 1.40
CA ALA A 125 -9.44 -29.52 1.65
C ALA A 125 -8.66 -28.36 2.30
N ILE A 126 -7.60 -28.68 3.07
CA ILE A 126 -6.76 -27.70 3.78
C ILE A 126 -5.64 -27.18 2.89
N TYR A 127 -4.85 -28.08 2.31
CA TYR A 127 -3.58 -27.76 1.64
C TYR A 127 -3.67 -27.82 0.10
N GLY A 128 -4.81 -28.27 -0.46
CA GLY A 128 -4.96 -28.61 -1.86
C GLY A 128 -4.38 -29.98 -2.20
N TYR A 129 -4.53 -30.38 -3.45
CA TYR A 129 -4.12 -31.72 -3.93
C TYR A 129 -2.60 -31.92 -3.89
N ASN A 130 -1.81 -30.87 -4.12
CA ASN A 130 -0.34 -30.94 -4.16
C ASN A 130 0.29 -29.73 -3.44
N PRO A 131 0.55 -29.83 -2.12
CA PRO A 131 1.17 -28.74 -1.34
C PRO A 131 2.58 -28.38 -1.83
N GLU A 132 3.33 -29.34 -2.36
CA GLU A 132 4.67 -29.08 -2.89
C GLU A 132 4.61 -28.18 -4.13
N GLN A 133 3.67 -28.46 -5.04
CA GLN A 133 3.44 -27.62 -6.21
C GLN A 133 3.01 -26.21 -5.80
N ARG A 134 2.12 -26.10 -4.83
CA ARG A 134 1.71 -24.80 -4.27
C ARG A 134 2.89 -24.06 -3.64
N ALA A 135 3.75 -24.74 -2.88
CA ALA A 135 4.95 -24.13 -2.31
C ALA A 135 5.89 -23.61 -3.42
N LYS A 136 6.08 -24.38 -4.49
CA LYS A 136 6.88 -23.97 -5.65
C LYS A 136 6.28 -22.76 -6.38
N GLU A 137 4.96 -22.73 -6.56
CA GLU A 137 4.24 -21.59 -7.14
C GLU A 137 4.40 -20.32 -6.29
N VAL A 138 4.24 -20.45 -4.97
CA VAL A 138 4.44 -19.35 -4.02
C VAL A 138 5.89 -18.85 -4.03
N LEU A 139 6.87 -19.77 -4.02
CA LEU A 139 8.29 -19.41 -4.09
C LEU A 139 8.64 -18.71 -5.41
N SER A 140 8.17 -19.22 -6.54
CA SER A 140 8.37 -18.61 -7.85
C SER A 140 7.73 -17.24 -7.93
N GLY A 141 6.50 -17.09 -7.44
CA GLY A 141 5.78 -15.81 -7.39
C GLY A 141 6.46 -14.75 -6.52
N LEU A 142 7.12 -15.16 -5.43
CA LEU A 142 7.95 -14.28 -4.61
C LEU A 142 9.36 -14.05 -5.16
N GLY A 143 9.65 -14.52 -6.39
CA GLY A 143 10.88 -14.27 -7.13
C GLY A 143 12.04 -15.22 -6.82
N PHE A 144 11.79 -16.35 -6.15
CA PHE A 144 12.82 -17.38 -5.98
C PHE A 144 12.96 -18.23 -7.25
N SER A 145 14.15 -18.23 -7.85
CA SER A 145 14.47 -19.17 -8.91
C SER A 145 14.61 -20.61 -8.36
N GLU A 146 14.37 -21.62 -9.20
CA GLU A 146 14.49 -23.04 -8.83
C GLU A 146 15.86 -23.38 -8.21
N ALA A 147 16.93 -22.76 -8.71
CA ALA A 147 18.27 -22.94 -8.18
C ALA A 147 18.40 -22.55 -6.68
N LYS A 148 17.57 -21.63 -6.19
CA LYS A 148 17.57 -21.19 -4.80
C LYS A 148 16.78 -22.11 -3.87
N TRP A 149 15.90 -22.98 -4.36
CA TRP A 149 15.04 -23.81 -3.52
C TRP A 149 15.80 -24.77 -2.60
N HIS A 150 17.01 -25.16 -3.01
CA HIS A 150 17.87 -26.06 -2.26
C HIS A 150 18.92 -25.36 -1.38
N LEU A 151 19.01 -24.03 -1.45
CA LEU A 151 19.91 -23.25 -0.60
C LEU A 151 19.40 -23.25 0.85
N ARG A 152 20.31 -23.25 1.80
CA ARG A 152 19.97 -23.08 3.23
C ARG A 152 19.52 -21.64 3.49
N LEU A 153 18.59 -21.46 4.41
CA LEU A 153 18.13 -20.10 4.76
C LEU A 153 19.28 -19.20 5.23
N GLY A 154 20.30 -19.77 5.89
CA GLY A 154 21.51 -19.05 6.32
C GLY A 154 22.32 -18.43 5.18
N GLU A 155 22.27 -19.01 3.99
CA GLU A 155 22.96 -18.54 2.78
C GLU A 155 22.20 -17.39 2.08
N LEU A 156 20.94 -17.17 2.45
CA LEU A 156 20.11 -16.10 1.90
C LEU A 156 20.35 -14.77 2.62
N SER A 157 20.26 -13.67 1.89
CA SER A 157 20.27 -12.33 2.50
C SER A 157 19.03 -12.08 3.37
N GLY A 158 19.08 -11.04 4.24
CA GLY A 158 17.97 -10.68 5.12
C GLY A 158 16.63 -10.54 4.38
N GLY A 159 16.58 -9.80 3.27
CA GLY A 159 15.36 -9.63 2.48
C GLY A 159 14.83 -10.93 1.88
N TRP A 160 15.72 -11.83 1.45
CA TRP A 160 15.32 -13.15 0.96
C TRP A 160 14.79 -14.06 2.07
N ARG A 161 15.31 -13.93 3.30
CA ARG A 161 14.77 -14.64 4.48
C ARG A 161 13.37 -14.16 4.84
N GLU A 162 13.11 -12.86 4.77
CA GLU A 162 11.77 -12.32 4.99
C GLU A 162 10.76 -12.83 3.95
N ARG A 163 11.15 -12.91 2.67
CA ARG A 163 10.34 -13.54 1.63
C ARG A 163 10.09 -15.02 1.90
N ALA A 164 11.08 -15.76 2.41
CA ALA A 164 10.92 -17.18 2.75
C ALA A 164 9.91 -17.38 3.88
N LYS A 165 9.92 -16.52 4.91
CA LYS A 165 8.92 -16.53 5.97
C LYS A 165 7.51 -16.25 5.42
N LEU A 166 7.38 -15.27 4.53
CA LEU A 166 6.13 -14.99 3.86
C LEU A 166 5.66 -16.19 3.03
N ALA A 167 6.55 -16.83 2.24
CA ALA A 167 6.23 -18.03 1.47
C ALA A 167 5.67 -19.15 2.35
N ARG A 168 6.27 -19.39 3.51
CA ARG A 168 5.82 -20.41 4.47
C ARG A 168 4.39 -20.13 4.92
N VAL A 169 4.06 -18.89 5.29
CA VAL A 169 2.73 -18.52 5.76
C VAL A 169 1.67 -18.62 4.65
N LEU A 170 2.01 -18.21 3.42
CA LEU A 170 1.08 -18.31 2.27
C LEU A 170 0.82 -19.77 1.86
N THR A 171 1.78 -20.66 2.11
CA THR A 171 1.63 -22.10 1.83
C THR A 171 0.82 -22.84 2.90
N ALA A 172 0.77 -22.32 4.12
CA ALA A 172 0.17 -22.99 5.30
C ALA A 172 -1.34 -23.28 5.21
N GLY A 173 -2.06 -22.81 4.19
CA GLY A 173 -3.50 -23.03 4.07
C GLY A 173 -4.29 -22.40 5.23
N ALA A 174 -3.90 -21.22 5.67
CA ALA A 174 -4.54 -20.51 6.76
C ALA A 174 -5.97 -20.07 6.42
N ASP A 175 -6.84 -20.01 7.43
CA ASP A 175 -8.19 -19.46 7.32
C ASP A 175 -8.19 -17.93 7.55
N VAL A 176 -7.20 -17.44 8.30
CA VAL A 176 -6.95 -16.02 8.54
C VAL A 176 -5.47 -15.74 8.38
N LEU A 177 -5.14 -14.78 7.53
CA LEU A 177 -3.79 -14.28 7.32
C LEU A 177 -3.59 -12.95 8.05
N LEU A 178 -2.49 -12.86 8.81
CA LEU A 178 -2.06 -11.66 9.52
C LEU A 178 -0.70 -11.24 8.94
N LEU A 179 -0.68 -10.17 8.14
CA LEU A 179 0.51 -9.72 7.41
C LEU A 179 0.94 -8.32 7.85
N ASP A 180 2.14 -8.21 8.38
CA ASP A 180 2.74 -6.93 8.79
C ASP A 180 3.74 -6.48 7.74
N GLU A 181 3.42 -5.43 6.98
CA GLU A 181 4.23 -4.85 5.90
C GLU A 181 4.74 -5.90 4.87
N PRO A 182 3.86 -6.73 4.27
CA PRO A 182 4.26 -7.84 3.42
C PRO A 182 4.92 -7.41 2.11
N THR A 183 4.79 -6.15 1.71
CA THR A 183 5.38 -5.58 0.48
C THR A 183 6.83 -5.12 0.68
N ASN A 184 7.33 -5.05 1.93
CA ASN A 184 8.71 -4.68 2.18
C ASN A 184 9.66 -5.74 1.60
N HIS A 185 10.75 -5.29 1.01
CA HIS A 185 11.78 -6.14 0.38
C HIS A 185 11.31 -6.92 -0.86
N LEU A 186 10.07 -6.72 -1.35
CA LEU A 186 9.61 -7.27 -2.62
C LEU A 186 9.94 -6.32 -3.77
N ASP A 187 10.23 -6.87 -4.93
CA ASP A 187 10.26 -6.11 -6.19
C ASP A 187 8.85 -5.99 -6.77
N ILE A 188 8.70 -5.16 -7.79
CA ILE A 188 7.39 -4.84 -8.38
C ILE A 188 6.65 -6.11 -8.83
N ASP A 189 7.36 -7.06 -9.45
CA ASP A 189 6.74 -8.31 -9.94
C ASP A 189 6.24 -9.19 -8.79
N ALA A 190 7.02 -9.31 -7.71
CA ALA A 190 6.62 -10.08 -6.53
C ALA A 190 5.46 -9.41 -5.77
N VAL A 191 5.39 -8.08 -5.74
CA VAL A 191 4.25 -7.34 -5.15
C VAL A 191 2.99 -7.60 -5.95
N GLU A 192 3.04 -7.54 -7.29
CA GLU A 192 1.86 -7.79 -8.14
C GLU A 192 1.38 -9.23 -8.02
N TRP A 193 2.31 -10.18 -8.02
CA TRP A 193 1.95 -11.58 -7.78
C TRP A 193 1.28 -11.76 -6.41
N LEU A 194 1.79 -11.11 -5.36
CA LEU A 194 1.21 -11.17 -4.02
C LEU A 194 -0.19 -10.54 -3.99
N GLU A 195 -0.41 -9.42 -4.70
CA GLU A 195 -1.73 -8.80 -4.84
C GLU A 195 -2.74 -9.79 -5.45
N ASP A 196 -2.38 -10.41 -6.57
CA ASP A 196 -3.24 -11.35 -7.28
C ASP A 196 -3.53 -12.61 -6.42
N PHE A 197 -2.51 -13.11 -5.71
CA PHE A 197 -2.66 -14.21 -4.76
C PHE A 197 -3.64 -13.86 -3.63
N LEU A 198 -3.49 -12.68 -3.02
CA LEU A 198 -4.34 -12.24 -1.91
C LEU A 198 -5.75 -11.89 -2.35
N MET A 199 -5.94 -11.34 -3.55
CA MET A 199 -7.29 -11.14 -4.12
C MET A 199 -8.03 -12.46 -4.35
N GLY A 200 -7.31 -13.53 -4.68
CA GLY A 200 -7.88 -14.89 -4.80
C GLY A 200 -8.11 -15.59 -3.45
N PHE A 201 -7.61 -15.04 -2.34
CA PHE A 201 -7.70 -15.65 -1.03
C PHE A 201 -9.12 -15.59 -0.47
N GLN A 202 -9.71 -16.76 -0.16
CA GLN A 202 -11.10 -16.86 0.32
C GLN A 202 -11.25 -16.68 1.83
N GLY A 203 -10.14 -16.71 2.57
CA GLY A 203 -10.11 -16.50 4.02
C GLY A 203 -10.21 -15.05 4.42
N SER A 204 -10.05 -14.76 5.70
CA SER A 204 -9.95 -13.38 6.19
C SER A 204 -8.50 -12.92 6.17
N LEU A 205 -8.29 -11.67 5.78
CA LEU A 205 -6.97 -11.05 5.74
C LEU A 205 -6.96 -9.81 6.63
N VAL A 206 -5.98 -9.71 7.54
CA VAL A 206 -5.69 -8.48 8.28
C VAL A 206 -4.25 -8.09 7.96
N PHE A 207 -4.07 -6.93 7.39
CA PHE A 207 -2.74 -6.52 6.97
C PHE A 207 -2.44 -5.06 7.28
N VAL A 208 -1.17 -4.80 7.55
CA VAL A 208 -0.57 -3.47 7.63
C VAL A 208 0.25 -3.27 6.35
N ALA A 209 0.03 -2.18 5.65
CA ALA A 209 0.82 -1.82 4.49
C ALA A 209 0.99 -0.30 4.39
N HIS A 210 2.03 0.10 3.67
CA HIS A 210 2.34 1.50 3.35
C HIS A 210 2.36 1.77 1.83
N ASP A 211 2.04 0.77 1.01
CA ASP A 211 1.83 0.91 -0.43
C ASP A 211 0.35 1.17 -0.71
N ARG A 212 0.05 2.35 -1.28
CA ARG A 212 -1.33 2.76 -1.61
C ARG A 212 -1.99 1.85 -2.63
N VAL A 213 -1.26 1.46 -3.67
CA VAL A 213 -1.79 0.61 -4.74
C VAL A 213 -2.18 -0.75 -4.17
N PHE A 214 -1.31 -1.32 -3.35
CA PHE A 214 -1.57 -2.57 -2.63
C PHE A 214 -2.79 -2.47 -1.71
N MET A 215 -2.88 -1.40 -0.90
CA MET A 215 -4.02 -1.19 0.01
C MET A 215 -5.35 -1.07 -0.74
N ASP A 216 -5.38 -0.36 -1.87
CA ASP A 216 -6.60 -0.18 -2.67
C ASP A 216 -7.01 -1.46 -3.41
N LYS A 217 -6.05 -2.24 -3.90
CA LYS A 217 -6.30 -3.44 -4.69
C LYS A 217 -6.74 -4.62 -3.82
N VAL A 218 -6.11 -4.81 -2.67
CA VAL A 218 -6.32 -5.95 -1.77
C VAL A 218 -7.35 -5.67 -0.68
N GLY A 219 -7.40 -4.43 -0.16
CA GLY A 219 -8.23 -4.06 0.99
C GLY A 219 -9.70 -3.83 0.63
N THR A 220 -10.61 -4.48 1.36
CA THR A 220 -12.06 -4.26 1.28
C THR A 220 -12.60 -3.41 2.42
N HIS A 221 -11.88 -3.38 3.53
CA HIS A 221 -12.19 -2.63 4.74
C HIS A 221 -10.97 -1.92 5.26
N VAL A 222 -11.16 -0.75 5.86
CA VAL A 222 -10.08 0.07 6.45
C VAL A 222 -10.33 0.25 7.94
N LEU A 223 -9.28 0.01 8.74
CA LEU A 223 -9.18 0.41 10.14
C LEU A 223 -8.07 1.46 10.27
N TYR A 224 -8.45 2.71 10.53
CA TYR A 224 -7.51 3.80 10.70
C TYR A 224 -7.26 4.09 12.19
N LEU A 225 -6.00 4.01 12.61
CA LEU A 225 -5.55 4.19 14.00
C LEU A 225 -4.93 5.58 14.28
N GLY A 226 -5.12 6.55 13.41
CA GLY A 226 -4.47 7.87 13.52
C GLY A 226 -5.26 8.92 14.32
N LEU A 227 -6.52 8.64 14.65
CA LEU A 227 -7.41 9.55 15.38
C LEU A 227 -7.52 9.16 16.87
N SER A 228 -8.17 10.02 17.68
CA SER A 228 -8.43 9.75 19.11
C SER A 228 -9.18 8.44 19.34
N LYS A 229 -10.03 8.06 18.39
CA LYS A 229 -10.70 6.76 18.35
C LYS A 229 -10.41 6.07 17.02
N PRO A 230 -10.14 4.77 17.03
CA PRO A 230 -10.01 3.99 15.80
C PRO A 230 -11.26 4.11 14.92
N VAL A 231 -11.08 4.34 13.63
CA VAL A 231 -12.19 4.46 12.67
C VAL A 231 -12.20 3.25 11.75
N PHE A 232 -13.28 2.49 11.79
CA PHE A 232 -13.51 1.34 10.92
C PHE A 232 -14.53 1.70 9.83
N ARG A 233 -14.22 1.37 8.56
CA ARG A 233 -15.11 1.60 7.40
C ARG A 233 -14.99 0.47 6.37
N LYS A 234 -16.12 0.13 5.76
CA LYS A 234 -16.16 -0.73 4.56
C LYS A 234 -15.91 0.16 3.34
N ALA A 235 -14.66 0.23 2.92
CA ALA A 235 -14.21 1.05 1.79
C ALA A 235 -12.79 0.63 1.40
N THR A 236 -12.35 0.93 0.18
CA THR A 236 -10.93 0.90 -0.17
C THR A 236 -10.21 2.09 0.48
N TYR A 237 -8.89 2.06 0.52
CA TYR A 237 -8.11 3.11 1.18
C TYR A 237 -8.35 4.51 0.56
N THR A 238 -8.37 4.59 -0.78
CA THR A 238 -8.64 5.86 -1.49
C THR A 238 -10.06 6.37 -1.23
N GLN A 239 -11.05 5.47 -1.21
CA GLN A 239 -12.43 5.84 -0.84
C GLN A 239 -12.52 6.32 0.60
N PHE A 240 -11.82 5.64 1.52
CA PHE A 240 -11.75 6.05 2.94
C PHE A 240 -11.20 7.47 3.09
N LEU A 241 -10.10 7.81 2.40
CA LEU A 241 -9.52 9.16 2.44
C LEU A 241 -10.53 10.23 1.99
N LYS A 242 -11.23 10.00 0.87
CA LYS A 242 -12.28 10.92 0.39
C LYS A 242 -13.43 11.07 1.38
N LEU A 243 -13.87 9.96 1.99
CA LEU A 243 -14.93 10.00 3.02
C LEU A 243 -14.48 10.76 4.25
N GLN A 244 -13.23 10.57 4.68
CA GLN A 244 -12.66 11.27 5.82
C GLN A 244 -12.53 12.78 5.55
N GLU A 245 -12.05 13.16 4.39
CA GLU A 245 -11.94 14.55 3.96
C GLU A 245 -13.30 15.25 3.93
N ASN A 246 -14.31 14.61 3.35
CA ASN A 246 -15.68 15.10 3.33
C ASN A 246 -16.26 15.25 4.74
N TYR A 247 -16.03 14.29 5.63
CA TYR A 247 -16.44 14.33 7.01
C TYR A 247 -15.77 15.49 7.77
N ASP A 248 -14.48 15.68 7.58
CA ASP A 248 -13.73 16.77 8.21
C ASP A 248 -14.19 18.13 7.70
N MET A 249 -14.44 18.29 6.40
CA MET A 249 -15.02 19.50 5.83
C MET A 249 -16.43 19.79 6.38
N GLN A 250 -17.26 18.78 6.53
CA GLN A 250 -18.59 18.95 7.10
C GLN A 250 -18.50 19.39 8.57
N ARG A 251 -17.68 18.73 9.37
CA ARG A 251 -17.45 19.11 10.78
C ARG A 251 -16.92 20.55 10.91
N GLU A 252 -16.02 20.94 10.02
CA GLU A 252 -15.49 22.32 10.02
C GLU A 252 -16.58 23.35 9.70
N ARG A 253 -17.46 23.04 8.73
CA ARG A 253 -18.63 23.91 8.42
C ARG A 253 -19.59 24.01 9.61
N GLU A 254 -19.91 22.89 10.24
CA GLU A 254 -20.77 22.85 11.43
C GLU A 254 -20.15 23.60 12.61
N ALA A 255 -18.84 23.43 12.86
CA ALA A 255 -18.10 24.18 13.86
C ALA A 255 -18.13 25.69 13.61
N LYS A 256 -17.91 26.12 12.35
CA LYS A 256 -17.99 27.55 11.97
C LYS A 256 -19.40 28.12 12.17
N ALA A 257 -20.44 27.36 11.83
CA ALA A 257 -21.83 27.79 12.04
C ALA A 257 -22.17 27.94 13.53
N LEU A 258 -21.78 26.94 14.36
CA LEU A 258 -21.96 27.02 15.82
C LEU A 258 -21.15 28.14 16.45
N GLN A 259 -19.92 28.40 15.98
CA GLN A 259 -19.11 29.53 16.46
C GLN A 259 -19.78 30.87 16.13
N ALA A 260 -20.30 31.03 14.92
CA ALA A 260 -21.02 32.27 14.53
C ALA A 260 -22.29 32.48 15.38
N GLU A 261 -23.04 31.42 15.68
CA GLU A 261 -24.21 31.48 16.57
C GLU A 261 -23.80 31.84 18.00
N LEU A 262 -22.70 31.26 18.50
CA LEU A 262 -22.13 31.58 19.81
C LEU A 262 -21.72 33.04 19.90
N ASP A 263 -20.97 33.56 18.92
CA ASP A 263 -20.51 34.93 18.87
C ASP A 263 -21.68 35.92 18.84
N HIS A 264 -22.73 35.61 18.05
CA HIS A 264 -23.95 36.41 18.00
C HIS A 264 -24.66 36.46 19.35
N LYS A 265 -24.79 35.30 20.06
CA LYS A 265 -25.42 35.25 21.38
C LYS A 265 -24.57 35.94 22.46
N MET A 266 -23.23 35.79 22.38
CA MET A 266 -22.30 36.47 23.29
C MET A 266 -22.35 38.00 23.12
N ALA A 267 -22.33 38.49 21.88
CA ALA A 267 -22.47 39.95 21.61
C ALA A 267 -23.75 40.52 22.23
N PHE A 268 -24.85 39.76 22.22
CA PHE A 268 -26.08 40.20 22.91
C PHE A 268 -25.91 40.21 24.44
N VAL A 269 -25.28 39.16 25.02
CA VAL A 269 -25.03 39.08 26.48
C VAL A 269 -24.17 40.24 26.92
N ASP A 270 -23.07 40.54 26.23
CA ASP A 270 -22.14 41.61 26.56
C ASP A 270 -22.81 43.00 26.47
N ARG A 271 -23.65 43.23 25.45
CA ARG A 271 -24.37 44.48 25.25
C ARG A 271 -25.43 44.74 26.33
N PHE A 272 -26.06 43.70 26.88
CA PHE A 272 -27.20 43.84 27.79
C PHE A 272 -26.94 43.39 29.22
N ARG A 273 -25.76 42.85 29.56
CA ARG A 273 -25.37 42.34 30.88
C ARG A 273 -25.55 43.36 31.99
N TYR A 274 -25.31 44.65 31.70
CA TYR A 274 -25.35 45.72 32.68
C TYR A 274 -26.70 46.44 32.75
N LYS A 275 -27.70 46.09 31.92
CA LYS A 275 -29.04 46.73 31.96
C LYS A 275 -29.99 45.92 32.82
N ALA A 276 -30.44 46.46 33.93
CA ALA A 276 -31.31 45.79 34.93
C ALA A 276 -32.58 45.18 34.30
N THR A 277 -33.23 45.89 33.34
CA THR A 277 -34.44 45.45 32.65
C THR A 277 -34.24 44.21 31.74
N LYS A 278 -33.04 43.94 31.28
CA LYS A 278 -32.72 42.82 30.39
C LYS A 278 -31.80 41.73 30.99
N ALA A 279 -31.40 41.90 32.26
CA ALA A 279 -30.51 40.98 32.96
C ALA A 279 -31.03 39.52 32.98
N ARG A 280 -32.34 39.35 33.14
CA ARG A 280 -32.96 38.00 33.14
C ARG A 280 -32.86 37.32 31.75
N GLN A 281 -33.03 38.09 30.66
CA GLN A 281 -32.88 37.60 29.29
C GLN A 281 -31.40 37.31 28.95
N ALA A 282 -30.47 38.18 29.39
CA ALA A 282 -29.03 37.94 29.27
C ALA A 282 -28.59 36.69 30.01
N GLY A 283 -29.14 36.45 31.24
CA GLY A 283 -28.85 35.19 31.98
C GLY A 283 -29.37 33.92 31.31
N SER A 284 -30.55 33.97 30.66
CA SER A 284 -31.07 32.85 29.89
C SER A 284 -30.20 32.55 28.66
N ARG A 285 -29.79 33.61 27.92
CA ARG A 285 -28.88 33.44 26.77
C ARG A 285 -27.50 32.98 27.17
N LEU A 286 -26.96 33.37 28.32
CA LEU A 286 -25.69 32.87 28.85
C LEU A 286 -25.73 31.34 29.12
N LYS A 287 -26.87 30.81 29.58
CA LYS A 287 -27.05 29.36 29.70
C LYS A 287 -27.02 28.66 28.33
N GLN A 288 -27.62 29.29 27.30
CA GLN A 288 -27.57 28.75 25.94
C GLN A 288 -26.15 28.81 25.36
N VAL A 289 -25.41 29.91 25.61
CA VAL A 289 -24.00 30.03 25.23
C VAL A 289 -23.15 28.89 25.82
N LYS A 290 -23.28 28.65 27.13
CA LYS A 290 -22.57 27.51 27.78
C LYS A 290 -22.93 26.16 27.19
N LYS A 291 -24.17 25.96 26.72
CA LYS A 291 -24.57 24.73 26.03
C LYS A 291 -23.93 24.63 24.66
N LEU A 292 -23.93 25.72 23.88
CA LEU A 292 -23.27 25.78 22.58
C LEU A 292 -21.75 25.65 22.67
N GLU A 293 -21.11 26.24 23.70
CA GLU A 293 -19.68 26.03 23.97
C GLU A 293 -19.35 24.53 24.16
N LYS A 294 -20.17 23.84 24.94
CA LYS A 294 -20.02 22.39 25.16
C LYS A 294 -20.28 21.57 23.89
N GLU A 295 -21.26 21.97 23.08
CA GLU A 295 -21.50 21.37 21.76
C GLU A 295 -20.31 21.62 20.82
N LEU A 296 -19.80 22.88 20.78
CA LEU A 296 -18.65 23.26 19.96
C LEU A 296 -17.36 22.49 20.34
N GLU A 297 -17.18 22.17 21.65
CA GLU A 297 -16.07 21.28 22.07
C GLU A 297 -16.12 19.92 21.38
N GLY A 298 -17.31 19.37 21.14
CA GLY A 298 -17.49 18.12 20.40
C GLY A 298 -17.16 18.21 18.91
N TYR A 299 -17.24 19.42 18.33
CA TYR A 299 -16.92 19.69 16.92
C TYR A 299 -15.51 20.25 16.72
N ARG A 300 -14.78 20.59 17.80
CA ARG A 300 -13.39 21.02 17.65
C ARG A 300 -12.65 19.96 16.85
N PRO A 301 -12.01 20.34 15.72
CA PRO A 301 -11.15 19.41 15.01
C PRO A 301 -10.11 18.91 16.01
N GLU A 302 -9.88 17.61 15.99
CA GLU A 302 -8.73 17.07 16.72
C GLU A 302 -7.50 17.87 16.31
N PRO A 303 -6.61 18.20 17.25
CA PRO A 303 -5.40 18.93 16.90
C PRO A 303 -4.71 18.13 15.80
N LYS A 304 -4.71 18.69 14.57
CA LYS A 304 -4.01 18.05 13.45
C LYS A 304 -2.60 17.78 13.92
N ARG A 305 -2.22 16.51 13.88
CA ARG A 305 -0.82 16.14 14.14
C ARG A 305 0.02 16.93 13.16
N LYS A 306 1.17 17.39 13.62
CA LYS A 306 2.13 18.02 12.72
C LYS A 306 2.53 16.96 11.68
N GLU A 307 2.15 17.19 10.45
CA GLU A 307 2.57 16.38 9.32
C GLU A 307 3.99 16.78 8.91
N LEU A 308 4.77 15.80 8.49
CA LEU A 308 6.07 16.08 7.88
C LEU A 308 5.82 16.88 6.58
N SER A 309 6.45 18.04 6.48
CA SER A 309 6.40 18.85 5.26
C SER A 309 7.69 19.61 5.14
N PHE A 310 8.45 19.35 4.07
CA PHE A 310 9.71 20.05 3.82
C PHE A 310 9.93 20.19 2.30
N SER A 311 10.73 21.18 1.94
CA SER A 311 11.23 21.35 0.58
C SER A 311 12.74 21.42 0.65
N TRP A 312 13.44 20.71 -0.22
CA TRP A 312 14.90 20.73 -0.24
C TRP A 312 15.41 22.18 -0.42
N PRO A 313 16.53 22.53 0.22
CA PRO A 313 17.18 23.80 -0.02
C PRO A 313 17.53 23.95 -1.51
N GLU A 314 17.67 25.19 -1.96
CA GLU A 314 18.11 25.49 -3.33
C GLU A 314 19.43 24.77 -3.62
N ALA A 315 19.44 23.99 -4.72
CA ALA A 315 20.59 23.19 -5.08
C ALA A 315 21.74 24.11 -5.59
N PRO A 316 22.97 23.94 -5.08
CA PRO A 316 24.12 24.66 -5.64
C PRO A 316 24.30 24.33 -7.10
N HIS A 317 24.89 25.27 -7.85
CA HIS A 317 25.18 25.09 -9.29
C HIS A 317 26.05 23.83 -9.50
N ALA A 318 25.68 23.00 -10.47
CA ALA A 318 26.44 21.84 -10.91
C ALA A 318 26.85 21.99 -12.39
N GLU A 319 27.87 21.26 -12.79
CA GLU A 319 28.30 21.15 -14.20
C GLU A 319 27.21 20.47 -15.04
N LYS A 320 27.27 20.63 -16.37
CA LYS A 320 26.31 20.03 -17.29
C LYS A 320 26.27 18.51 -17.17
N THR A 321 27.43 17.85 -17.05
CA THR A 321 27.55 16.40 -16.84
C THR A 321 27.91 16.17 -15.37
N VAL A 322 27.03 15.51 -14.65
CA VAL A 322 27.19 15.25 -13.22
C VAL A 322 27.95 13.94 -12.99
N VAL A 323 27.64 12.92 -13.76
CA VAL A 323 28.33 11.62 -13.75
C VAL A 323 28.56 11.16 -15.16
N SER A 324 29.78 10.65 -15.44
CA SER A 324 30.14 9.95 -16.69
C SER A 324 30.74 8.60 -16.32
N ALA A 325 30.17 7.52 -16.81
CA ALA A 325 30.64 6.14 -16.61
C ALA A 325 30.98 5.53 -17.98
N VAL A 326 32.14 4.88 -18.07
CA VAL A 326 32.60 4.22 -19.28
C VAL A 326 33.01 2.79 -18.94
N ASP A 327 32.38 1.82 -19.60
CA ASP A 327 32.61 0.39 -19.46
C ASP A 327 32.63 -0.09 -18.00
N LEU A 328 31.77 0.53 -17.15
CA LEU A 328 31.70 0.27 -15.74
C LEU A 328 31.26 -1.17 -15.48
N ALA A 329 32.10 -1.97 -14.85
CA ALA A 329 31.83 -3.37 -14.55
C ALA A 329 32.09 -3.70 -13.08
N PHE A 330 31.36 -4.68 -12.57
CA PHE A 330 31.54 -5.21 -11.22
C PHE A 330 31.45 -6.75 -11.23
N HIS A 331 32.45 -7.37 -10.63
CA HIS A 331 32.54 -8.81 -10.43
C HIS A 331 32.70 -9.09 -8.92
N PHE A 332 31.96 -10.08 -8.43
CA PHE A 332 32.16 -10.57 -7.09
C PHE A 332 33.47 -11.35 -6.95
N PRO A 333 33.99 -11.54 -5.72
CA PRO A 333 35.22 -12.33 -5.49
C PRO A 333 35.12 -13.78 -5.99
N ASP A 334 33.91 -14.34 -6.11
CA ASP A 334 33.60 -15.66 -6.67
C ASP A 334 33.61 -15.69 -8.20
N GLY A 335 33.91 -14.56 -8.86
CA GLY A 335 33.99 -14.42 -10.32
C GLY A 335 32.64 -14.19 -11.00
N LYS A 336 31.52 -14.12 -10.26
CA LYS A 336 30.21 -13.84 -10.84
C LYS A 336 30.13 -12.40 -11.31
N THR A 337 29.85 -12.21 -12.60
CA THR A 337 29.62 -10.89 -13.22
C THR A 337 28.20 -10.40 -12.88
N MET A 338 28.06 -9.14 -12.49
CA MET A 338 26.78 -8.56 -12.09
C MET A 338 25.96 -8.10 -13.30
N TRP A 339 26.61 -7.38 -14.23
CA TRP A 339 26.05 -6.88 -15.49
C TRP A 339 27.17 -6.76 -16.53
N PRO A 340 26.83 -6.65 -17.83
CA PRO A 340 27.79 -6.31 -18.88
C PRO A 340 28.35 -4.89 -18.63
N PRO A 341 29.50 -4.52 -19.21
CA PRO A 341 30.07 -3.19 -19.06
C PRO A 341 29.06 -2.09 -19.38
N LEU A 342 28.80 -1.20 -18.41
CA LEU A 342 27.80 -0.14 -18.51
C LEU A 342 28.47 1.18 -18.92
N THR A 343 27.95 1.82 -19.96
CA THR A 343 28.38 3.17 -20.37
C THR A 343 27.18 4.11 -20.40
N PHE A 344 27.22 5.15 -19.55
CA PHE A 344 26.13 6.12 -19.45
C PHE A 344 26.61 7.47 -18.93
N ASN A 345 25.80 8.51 -19.16
CA ASN A 345 26.01 9.85 -18.62
C ASN A 345 24.76 10.31 -17.86
N ILE A 346 24.94 10.99 -16.73
CA ILE A 346 23.87 11.66 -15.99
C ILE A 346 24.10 13.17 -16.09
N PHE A 347 23.08 13.89 -16.53
CA PHE A 347 23.14 15.32 -16.71
C PHE A 347 22.51 16.08 -15.54
N ASN A 348 22.93 17.32 -15.36
CA ASN A 348 22.40 18.18 -14.32
C ASN A 348 20.89 18.38 -14.45
N GLY A 349 20.18 18.22 -13.34
CA GLY A 349 18.72 18.30 -13.27
C GLY A 349 17.98 17.06 -13.78
N GLN A 350 18.69 16.03 -14.27
CA GLN A 350 18.07 14.76 -14.68
C GLN A 350 17.55 14.01 -13.47
N ARG A 351 16.40 13.40 -13.64
CA ARG A 351 15.69 12.65 -12.58
C ARG A 351 15.53 11.22 -13.05
N ILE A 352 16.20 10.29 -12.39
CA ILE A 352 16.31 8.90 -12.80
C ILE A 352 15.83 8.00 -11.67
N ALA A 353 14.98 7.04 -12.00
CA ALA A 353 14.64 5.95 -11.10
C ALA A 353 15.17 4.63 -11.67
N LEU A 354 16.03 3.97 -10.91
CA LEU A 354 16.62 2.69 -11.25
C LEU A 354 15.72 1.56 -10.74
N VAL A 355 15.17 0.76 -11.64
CA VAL A 355 14.28 -0.36 -11.36
C VAL A 355 14.89 -1.68 -11.86
N GLY A 356 14.34 -2.81 -11.45
CA GLY A 356 14.77 -4.16 -11.87
C GLY A 356 14.58 -5.18 -10.76
N HIS A 357 14.77 -6.45 -11.06
CA HIS A 357 14.61 -7.54 -10.10
C HIS A 357 15.56 -7.42 -8.90
N ASN A 358 15.19 -8.01 -7.78
CA ASN A 358 16.06 -8.04 -6.63
C ASN A 358 17.29 -8.93 -6.87
N GLY A 359 18.46 -8.34 -6.59
CA GLY A 359 19.75 -8.99 -6.84
C GLY A 359 20.37 -8.67 -8.21
N CYS A 360 19.74 -7.86 -9.09
CA CYS A 360 20.33 -7.43 -10.36
C CYS A 360 21.44 -6.37 -10.21
N GLY A 361 21.72 -5.89 -8.98
CA GLY A 361 22.86 -4.99 -8.73
C GLY A 361 22.54 -3.50 -8.61
N LYS A 362 21.28 -3.10 -8.46
CA LYS A 362 20.84 -1.70 -8.27
C LYS A 362 21.63 -1.00 -7.16
N SER A 363 21.58 -1.55 -5.95
CA SER A 363 22.29 -1.00 -4.78
C SER A 363 23.81 -1.04 -4.96
N THR A 364 24.34 -2.03 -5.69
CA THR A 364 25.78 -2.10 -6.04
C THR A 364 26.17 -0.95 -6.92
N LEU A 365 25.39 -0.67 -7.96
CA LEU A 365 25.63 0.47 -8.86
C LEU A 365 25.61 1.81 -8.09
N ILE A 366 24.60 2.03 -7.25
CA ILE A 366 24.53 3.23 -6.41
C ILE A 366 25.74 3.33 -5.45
N LYS A 367 26.17 2.21 -4.82
CA LYS A 367 27.36 2.21 -3.95
C LYS A 367 28.64 2.55 -4.68
N ILE A 368 28.79 2.10 -5.94
CA ILE A 368 29.95 2.46 -6.78
C ILE A 368 29.89 3.96 -7.08
N LEU A 369 28.77 4.50 -7.53
CA LEU A 369 28.61 5.94 -7.80
C LEU A 369 28.78 6.79 -6.55
N ALA A 370 28.41 6.28 -5.37
CA ALA A 370 28.66 6.93 -4.09
C ALA A 370 30.11 6.77 -3.59
N SER A 371 31.00 6.16 -4.39
CA SER A 371 32.40 5.86 -4.02
C SER A 371 32.55 5.04 -2.73
N ARG A 372 31.54 4.21 -2.41
CA ARG A 372 31.54 3.28 -1.26
C ARG A 372 32.01 1.87 -1.65
N LEU A 373 32.02 1.59 -2.94
CA LEU A 373 32.47 0.32 -3.52
C LEU A 373 33.32 0.63 -4.74
N ALA A 374 34.48 -0.01 -4.87
CA ALA A 374 35.32 0.15 -6.04
C ALA A 374 34.76 -0.68 -7.22
N ALA A 375 34.71 -0.11 -8.41
CA ALA A 375 34.44 -0.86 -9.62
C ALA A 375 35.60 -1.84 -9.90
N THR A 376 35.27 -2.99 -10.48
CA THR A 376 36.30 -4.00 -10.86
C THR A 376 36.80 -3.79 -12.29
N GLY A 377 36.05 -3.04 -13.11
CA GLY A 377 36.45 -2.69 -14.48
C GLY A 377 35.82 -1.38 -14.92
N GLY A 378 36.39 -0.77 -15.95
CA GLY A 378 35.97 0.54 -16.45
C GLY A 378 36.32 1.68 -15.49
N SER A 379 35.67 2.83 -15.69
CA SER A 379 35.86 4.01 -14.87
C SER A 379 34.60 4.85 -14.81
N PHE A 380 34.42 5.60 -13.71
CA PHE A 380 33.43 6.66 -13.66
C PHE A 380 34.07 7.94 -13.11
N GLN A 381 33.54 9.06 -13.56
CA GLN A 381 33.98 10.39 -13.12
C GLN A 381 32.76 11.18 -12.66
N MET A 382 32.87 11.81 -11.52
CA MET A 382 31.88 12.75 -10.99
C MET A 382 32.37 14.17 -11.25
N GLY A 383 31.46 15.06 -11.63
CA GLY A 383 31.77 16.47 -11.83
C GLY A 383 32.37 17.11 -10.59
N SER A 384 33.31 18.03 -10.75
CA SER A 384 34.09 18.64 -9.67
C SER A 384 33.24 19.49 -8.70
N SER A 385 32.12 20.04 -9.19
CA SER A 385 31.17 20.86 -8.43
C SER A 385 30.05 20.05 -7.78
N VAL A 386 30.05 18.70 -7.91
CA VAL A 386 28.99 17.85 -7.36
C VAL A 386 29.10 17.72 -5.84
N LYS A 387 28.03 18.14 -5.16
CA LYS A 387 27.82 17.89 -3.74
C LYS A 387 26.84 16.73 -3.59
N LEU A 388 27.38 15.55 -3.30
CA LEU A 388 26.62 14.31 -3.23
C LEU A 388 25.92 14.15 -1.90
N GLY A 389 24.58 13.92 -1.95
CA GLY A 389 23.78 13.36 -0.86
C GLY A 389 23.53 11.90 -1.13
N TYR A 390 23.96 11.03 -0.24
CA TYR A 390 23.73 9.59 -0.38
C TYR A 390 22.88 9.07 0.77
N TYR A 391 21.80 8.40 0.44
CA TYR A 391 20.92 7.67 1.37
C TYR A 391 20.99 6.19 1.03
N ALA A 392 21.53 5.38 1.95
CA ALA A 392 21.67 3.94 1.79
C ALA A 392 20.56 3.18 2.55
N GLN A 393 20.20 2.01 2.06
CA GLN A 393 19.23 1.12 2.71
C GLN A 393 19.60 0.80 4.18
N HIS A 394 20.91 0.64 4.48
CA HIS A 394 21.43 0.35 5.82
C HIS A 394 22.03 1.59 6.52
N GLN A 395 21.65 2.80 6.09
CA GLN A 395 22.24 4.01 6.68
C GLN A 395 21.82 4.24 8.14
N MET A 396 20.68 3.67 8.55
CA MET A 396 20.25 3.69 9.95
C MET A 396 21.21 2.93 10.86
N ASP A 397 21.90 1.89 10.36
CA ASP A 397 22.89 1.09 11.10
C ASP A 397 24.21 1.84 11.29
N LEU A 398 24.42 2.91 10.50
CA LEU A 398 25.63 3.77 10.60
C LEU A 398 25.46 4.90 11.61
N LEU A 399 24.25 5.13 12.10
CA LEU A 399 24.00 6.09 13.18
C LEU A 399 24.65 5.57 14.47
N ARG A 400 25.27 6.46 15.23
CA ARG A 400 25.87 6.10 16.52
C ARG A 400 24.79 5.84 17.57
N PRO A 401 24.61 4.59 18.04
CA PRO A 401 23.48 4.24 18.89
C PRO A 401 23.51 4.98 20.24
N ASP A 402 24.72 5.22 20.79
CA ASP A 402 24.94 5.85 22.10
C ASP A 402 24.95 7.38 22.04
N ALA A 403 24.86 7.98 20.84
CA ALA A 403 24.80 9.42 20.68
C ALA A 403 23.37 9.95 20.87
N THR A 404 23.24 11.18 21.38
CA THR A 404 21.93 11.87 21.36
C THR A 404 21.59 12.31 19.94
N VAL A 405 20.29 12.49 19.65
CA VAL A 405 19.80 12.97 18.34
C VAL A 405 20.49 14.28 17.93
N LEU A 406 20.63 15.23 18.87
CA LEU A 406 21.31 16.50 18.61
C LEU A 406 22.81 16.31 18.34
N ALA A 407 23.47 15.43 19.08
CA ALA A 407 24.90 15.14 18.87
C ALA A 407 25.14 14.40 17.55
N GLU A 408 24.21 13.54 17.14
CA GLU A 408 24.32 12.81 15.87
C GLU A 408 24.15 13.72 14.66
N ILE A 409 23.13 14.60 14.65
CA ILE A 409 22.95 15.55 13.56
C ILE A 409 24.12 16.56 13.50
N ARG A 410 24.63 17.01 14.65
CA ARG A 410 25.82 17.87 14.73
C ARG A 410 27.04 17.21 14.09
N HIS A 411 27.30 15.95 14.40
CA HIS A 411 28.43 15.21 13.84
C HIS A 411 28.40 15.10 12.32
N ASN A 412 27.21 14.97 11.75
CA ASN A 412 27.01 14.76 10.32
C ASN A 412 26.72 16.07 9.54
N SER A 413 26.72 17.23 10.20
CA SER A 413 26.49 18.56 9.59
C SER A 413 27.80 19.31 9.37
N ASP A 414 27.73 20.38 8.55
CA ASP A 414 28.85 21.31 8.39
C ASP A 414 29.20 21.96 9.75
N PRO A 415 30.51 22.08 10.09
CA PRO A 415 30.96 22.74 11.33
C PRO A 415 30.42 24.16 11.52
N HIS A 416 30.11 24.86 10.46
CA HIS A 416 29.57 26.23 10.50
C HIS A 416 28.06 26.30 10.73
N THR A 417 27.35 25.16 10.71
CA THR A 417 25.90 25.12 10.98
C THR A 417 25.63 25.49 12.45
N THR A 418 24.76 26.46 12.66
CA THR A 418 24.42 26.90 14.01
C THR A 418 23.53 25.88 14.73
N GLU A 419 23.56 25.88 16.07
CA GLU A 419 22.73 24.96 16.86
C GLU A 419 21.24 25.23 16.66
N ASN A 420 20.85 26.50 16.53
CA ASN A 420 19.49 26.87 16.22
C ASN A 420 19.02 26.35 14.86
N GLU A 421 19.89 26.33 13.86
CA GLU A 421 19.58 25.72 12.54
C GLU A 421 19.39 24.22 12.65
N LEU A 422 20.23 23.52 13.42
CA LEU A 422 20.09 22.08 13.68
C LEU A 422 18.75 21.76 14.36
N MET A 423 18.42 22.50 15.43
CA MET A 423 17.16 22.33 16.16
C MET A 423 15.94 22.63 15.29
N SER A 424 16.03 23.67 14.44
CA SER A 424 14.96 24.04 13.49
C SER A 424 14.73 22.94 12.47
N VAL A 425 15.80 22.37 11.92
CA VAL A 425 15.72 21.26 10.97
C VAL A 425 15.19 19.99 11.63
N LEU A 426 15.65 19.65 12.84
CA LEU A 426 15.07 18.53 13.60
C LEU A 426 13.57 18.72 13.81
N GLY A 427 13.14 19.94 14.17
CA GLY A 427 11.73 20.28 14.33
C GLY A 427 10.93 20.11 13.04
N LEU A 428 11.52 20.45 11.87
CA LEU A 428 10.93 20.27 10.53
C LEU A 428 10.69 18.78 10.24
N PHE A 429 11.61 17.91 10.68
CA PHE A 429 11.51 16.46 10.53
C PHE A 429 10.78 15.77 11.69
N LEU A 430 9.97 16.52 12.47
CA LEU A 430 9.17 16.03 13.60
C LEU A 430 10.02 15.38 14.73
N LEU A 431 11.28 15.77 14.84
CA LEU A 431 12.19 15.42 15.91
C LEU A 431 12.42 16.66 16.80
N GLY A 432 11.32 17.15 17.44
CA GLY A 432 11.34 18.37 18.21
C GLY A 432 12.11 18.25 19.54
N GLN A 433 11.93 19.23 20.44
CA GLN A 433 12.71 19.39 21.67
C GLN A 433 12.73 18.13 22.54
N ASP A 434 11.64 17.37 22.58
CA ASP A 434 11.54 16.12 23.35
C ASP A 434 12.49 15.00 22.86
N TYR A 435 13.07 15.15 21.66
CA TYR A 435 13.96 14.17 21.05
C TYR A 435 15.44 14.54 21.18
N PHE A 436 15.79 15.79 21.43
CA PHE A 436 17.18 16.27 21.33
C PHE A 436 18.15 15.48 22.19
N ASP A 437 17.75 15.16 23.42
CA ASP A 437 18.55 14.46 24.41
C ASP A 437 18.33 12.93 24.41
N ARG A 438 17.45 12.42 23.54
CA ARG A 438 17.24 10.97 23.42
C ARG A 438 18.40 10.33 22.67
N GLU A 439 18.80 9.15 23.13
CA GLU A 439 19.75 8.32 22.41
C GLU A 439 19.15 7.81 21.09
N VAL A 440 19.99 7.71 20.07
CA VAL A 440 19.60 7.16 18.76
C VAL A 440 19.14 5.71 18.87
N SER A 441 19.68 4.93 19.84
CA SER A 441 19.29 3.54 20.12
C SER A 441 17.79 3.39 20.39
N VAL A 442 17.19 4.35 21.10
CA VAL A 442 15.77 4.34 21.54
C VAL A 442 14.80 4.74 20.43
N LEU A 443 15.30 5.30 19.33
CA LEU A 443 14.46 5.74 18.20
C LEU A 443 13.89 4.55 17.43
N SER A 444 12.61 4.67 17.03
CA SER A 444 11.99 3.76 16.07
C SER A 444 12.64 3.87 14.68
N GLY A 445 12.48 2.84 13.84
CA GLY A 445 13.01 2.85 12.47
C GLY A 445 12.60 4.09 11.66
N GLY A 446 11.35 4.50 11.74
CA GLY A 446 10.85 5.72 11.07
C GLY A 446 11.48 7.01 11.61
N GLU A 447 11.74 7.11 12.93
CA GLU A 447 12.41 8.25 13.54
C GLU A 447 13.88 8.32 13.12
N LYS A 448 14.58 7.19 13.08
CA LYS A 448 15.96 7.08 12.55
C LYS A 448 16.01 7.51 11.07
N CYS A 449 15.05 7.10 10.28
CA CYS A 449 14.93 7.48 8.87
C CYS A 449 14.76 9.01 8.72
N ARG A 450 13.89 9.63 9.53
CA ARG A 450 13.72 11.09 9.54
C ARG A 450 15.00 11.82 9.98
N LEU A 451 15.76 11.28 10.93
CA LEU A 451 17.04 11.83 11.34
C LEU A 451 18.08 11.82 10.21
N VAL A 452 18.14 10.71 9.45
CA VAL A 452 19.01 10.62 8.26
C VAL A 452 18.58 11.61 7.19
N LEU A 453 17.28 11.76 6.93
CA LEU A 453 16.76 12.75 5.97
C LEU A 453 17.07 14.19 6.42
N ALA A 454 16.95 14.51 7.72
CA ALA A 454 17.35 15.80 8.28
C ALA A 454 18.85 16.10 8.07
N THR A 455 19.70 15.08 8.21
CA THR A 455 21.12 15.19 7.92
C THR A 455 21.40 15.48 6.45
N LEU A 456 20.69 14.79 5.54
CA LEU A 456 20.81 15.05 4.10
C LEU A 456 20.34 16.45 3.72
N PHE A 457 19.26 16.92 4.35
CA PHE A 457 18.73 18.26 4.16
C PHE A 457 19.78 19.34 4.46
N LEU A 458 20.51 19.19 5.57
CA LEU A 458 21.57 20.12 5.99
C LEU A 458 22.78 20.16 5.04
N LYS A 459 23.05 19.06 4.33
CA LYS A 459 24.19 18.98 3.39
C LYS A 459 24.04 19.83 2.14
N ARG A 460 22.84 20.38 1.86
CA ARG A 460 22.55 21.22 0.68
C ARG A 460 23.13 20.63 -0.60
N CYS A 461 22.77 19.38 -0.89
CA CYS A 461 23.30 18.63 -2.03
C CYS A 461 22.71 19.11 -3.36
N ASN A 462 23.47 18.98 -4.46
CA ASN A 462 22.98 19.19 -5.83
C ASN A 462 22.79 17.87 -6.58
N MET A 463 23.23 16.75 -6.01
CA MET A 463 22.93 15.40 -6.48
C MET A 463 22.50 14.52 -5.31
N LEU A 464 21.36 13.83 -5.47
CA LEU A 464 20.85 12.85 -4.51
C LEU A 464 20.93 11.45 -5.11
N LEU A 465 21.59 10.54 -4.38
CA LEU A 465 21.55 9.10 -4.61
C LEU A 465 20.75 8.46 -3.47
N LEU A 466 19.57 7.90 -3.80
CA LEU A 466 18.67 7.33 -2.81
C LEU A 466 18.46 5.83 -3.10
N ASP A 467 18.77 4.98 -2.12
CA ASP A 467 18.58 3.52 -2.20
C ASP A 467 17.41 3.11 -1.29
N GLU A 468 16.25 2.85 -1.90
CA GLU A 468 14.99 2.51 -1.23
C GLU A 468 14.57 3.48 -0.10
N PRO A 469 14.43 4.79 -0.39
CA PRO A 469 14.24 5.81 0.64
C PRO A 469 12.87 5.75 1.33
N THR A 470 11.93 4.96 0.82
CA THR A 470 10.58 4.78 1.38
C THR A 470 10.48 3.67 2.41
N ASN A 471 11.50 2.81 2.53
CA ASN A 471 11.51 1.74 3.54
C ASN A 471 11.48 2.33 4.95
N HIS A 472 10.67 1.74 5.83
CA HIS A 472 10.45 2.17 7.21
C HIS A 472 9.76 3.54 7.39
N LEU A 473 9.39 4.24 6.31
CA LEU A 473 8.56 5.44 6.38
C LEU A 473 7.08 5.06 6.41
N ASP A 474 6.33 5.71 7.29
CA ASP A 474 4.88 5.66 7.23
C ASP A 474 4.34 6.43 6.00
N LEU A 475 3.09 6.22 5.69
CA LEU A 475 2.48 6.76 4.49
C LEU A 475 2.59 8.30 4.41
N GLU A 476 2.36 8.99 5.52
CA GLU A 476 2.44 10.47 5.60
C GLU A 476 3.87 10.95 5.31
N SER A 477 4.88 10.28 5.87
CA SER A 477 6.30 10.58 5.60
C SER A 477 6.72 10.26 4.18
N ARG A 478 6.17 9.19 3.57
CA ARG A 478 6.39 8.87 2.13
C ARG A 478 5.82 9.94 1.22
N GLU A 479 4.62 10.44 1.51
CA GLU A 479 4.01 11.53 0.76
C GLU A 479 4.80 12.83 0.86
N ALA A 480 5.27 13.16 2.07
CA ALA A 480 6.11 14.33 2.29
C ALA A 480 7.43 14.23 1.52
N LEU A 481 8.10 13.06 1.57
CA LEU A 481 9.30 12.81 0.80
C LEU A 481 9.05 12.93 -0.71
N CYS A 482 7.95 12.35 -1.21
CA CYS A 482 7.57 12.44 -2.61
C CYS A 482 7.40 13.90 -3.06
N LYS A 483 6.65 14.71 -2.31
CA LYS A 483 6.47 16.15 -2.57
C LYS A 483 7.80 16.91 -2.54
N ALA A 484 8.66 16.59 -1.57
CA ALA A 484 9.98 17.20 -1.46
C ALA A 484 10.87 16.83 -2.67
N LEU A 485 10.85 15.56 -3.09
CA LEU A 485 11.59 15.11 -4.28
C LEU A 485 11.04 15.74 -5.56
N GLN A 486 9.72 15.88 -5.73
CA GLN A 486 9.12 16.58 -6.88
C GLN A 486 9.67 18.01 -7.05
N ASN A 487 9.87 18.73 -5.95
CA ASN A 487 10.34 20.11 -5.95
C ASN A 487 11.86 20.25 -5.93
N PHE A 488 12.61 19.16 -5.84
CA PHE A 488 14.07 19.20 -5.83
C PHE A 488 14.63 19.63 -7.19
N GLN A 489 15.45 20.68 -7.19
CA GLN A 489 16.01 21.30 -8.40
C GLN A 489 17.34 20.69 -8.85
N GLY A 490 17.92 19.77 -8.08
CA GLY A 490 19.16 19.07 -8.40
C GLY A 490 18.95 17.80 -9.21
N THR A 491 20.02 17.03 -9.37
CA THR A 491 20.03 15.73 -10.03
C THR A 491 19.61 14.64 -9.07
N LEU A 492 18.68 13.79 -9.48
CA LEU A 492 18.16 12.68 -8.67
C LEU A 492 18.42 11.34 -9.36
N LEU A 493 19.06 10.42 -8.65
CA LEU A 493 19.08 8.99 -8.98
C LEU A 493 18.59 8.21 -7.78
N MET A 494 17.48 7.48 -7.94
CA MET A 494 16.89 6.68 -6.85
C MET A 494 16.63 5.25 -7.27
N VAL A 495 16.81 4.32 -6.34
CA VAL A 495 16.24 2.97 -6.42
C VAL A 495 14.95 2.98 -5.62
N ALA A 496 13.85 2.58 -6.24
CA ALA A 496 12.57 2.46 -5.56
C ALA A 496 11.74 1.32 -6.16
N HIS A 497 10.97 0.66 -5.29
CA HIS A 497 9.97 -0.35 -5.64
C HIS A 497 8.54 0.15 -5.41
N ASP A 498 8.40 1.37 -4.88
CA ASP A 498 7.12 2.02 -4.62
C ASP A 498 6.57 2.61 -5.93
N ARG A 499 5.55 1.95 -6.50
CA ARG A 499 4.91 2.33 -7.78
C ARG A 499 4.30 3.73 -7.73
N TRP A 500 3.75 4.11 -6.57
CA TRP A 500 3.17 5.43 -6.40
C TRP A 500 4.25 6.52 -6.44
N LEU A 501 5.37 6.31 -5.70
CA LEU A 501 6.51 7.23 -5.73
C LEU A 501 7.07 7.38 -7.16
N LEU A 502 7.28 6.28 -7.87
CA LEU A 502 7.78 6.26 -9.25
C LEU A 502 6.88 7.04 -10.20
N SER A 503 5.55 6.87 -10.08
CA SER A 503 4.57 7.57 -10.92
C SER A 503 4.49 9.06 -10.62
N GLN A 504 4.62 9.46 -9.34
CA GLN A 504 4.47 10.86 -8.91
C GLN A 504 5.73 11.70 -9.12
N THR A 505 6.92 11.12 -9.02
CA THR A 505 8.18 11.88 -9.11
C THR A 505 8.54 12.31 -10.53
N GLY A 506 7.89 11.76 -11.57
CA GLY A 506 8.15 12.11 -12.97
C GLY A 506 9.58 11.77 -13.41
N CYS A 507 10.18 10.72 -12.84
CA CYS A 507 11.50 10.25 -13.18
C CYS A 507 11.51 9.48 -14.50
N GLU A 508 12.60 9.62 -15.27
CA GLU A 508 12.99 8.68 -16.32
C GLU A 508 13.34 7.33 -15.66
N ILE A 509 12.86 6.24 -16.23
CA ILE A 509 13.09 4.90 -15.67
C ILE A 509 14.27 4.24 -16.39
N TRP A 510 15.24 3.82 -15.59
CA TRP A 510 16.35 2.98 -16.00
C TRP A 510 16.12 1.57 -15.48
N ALA A 511 15.73 0.66 -16.35
CA ALA A 511 15.55 -0.74 -16.00
C ALA A 511 16.89 -1.47 -16.12
N LEU A 512 17.39 -2.00 -15.00
CA LEU A 512 18.65 -2.76 -14.94
C LEU A 512 18.34 -4.26 -14.94
N ASP A 513 18.90 -4.96 -15.91
CA ASP A 513 18.81 -6.41 -16.03
C ASP A 513 20.16 -7.05 -16.43
N GLU A 514 20.15 -8.32 -16.79
CA GLU A 514 21.35 -9.06 -17.24
C GLU A 514 21.90 -8.56 -18.59
N GLN A 515 21.12 -7.79 -19.35
CA GLN A 515 21.50 -7.22 -20.65
C GLN A 515 22.05 -5.79 -20.51
N GLY A 516 21.86 -5.16 -19.36
CA GLY A 516 22.32 -3.82 -19.08
C GLY A 516 21.23 -2.85 -18.61
N ILE A 517 21.32 -1.58 -19.05
CA ILE A 517 20.35 -0.54 -18.69
C ILE A 517 19.44 -0.25 -19.89
N HIS A 518 18.14 -0.39 -19.68
CA HIS A 518 17.10 -0.01 -20.66
C HIS A 518 16.39 1.26 -20.17
N HIS A 519 16.22 2.22 -21.09
CA HIS A 519 15.67 3.54 -20.77
C HIS A 519 14.20 3.64 -21.16
N PHE A 520 13.37 4.12 -20.25
CA PHE A 520 11.94 4.39 -20.47
C PHE A 520 11.62 5.82 -20.03
N PRO A 521 10.82 6.58 -20.81
CA PRO A 521 10.54 7.99 -20.49
C PRO A 521 9.66 8.16 -19.23
N THR A 522 8.86 7.18 -18.90
CA THR A 522 7.92 7.20 -17.75
C THR A 522 7.77 5.82 -17.14
N PHE A 523 7.30 5.78 -15.90
CA PHE A 523 6.97 4.51 -15.23
C PHE A 523 5.89 3.72 -15.99
N GLN A 524 4.88 4.39 -16.53
CA GLN A 524 3.82 3.74 -17.32
C GLN A 524 4.38 3.01 -18.56
N ALA A 525 5.30 3.64 -19.29
CA ALA A 525 5.93 3.01 -20.46
C ALA A 525 6.75 1.77 -20.09
N TYR A 526 7.43 1.80 -18.94
CA TYR A 526 8.13 0.63 -18.39
C TYR A 526 7.16 -0.48 -18.00
N ASP A 527 6.07 -0.12 -17.34
CA ASP A 527 5.06 -1.06 -16.85
C ASP A 527 4.35 -1.77 -18.02
N ASP A 528 3.97 -1.02 -19.05
CA ASP A 528 3.37 -1.55 -20.28
C ASP A 528 4.32 -2.54 -21.01
N ASP A 529 5.63 -2.23 -21.11
CA ASP A 529 6.63 -3.12 -21.73
C ASP A 529 6.80 -4.41 -20.91
N ARG A 530 6.84 -4.28 -19.58
CA ARG A 530 6.96 -5.41 -18.66
C ARG A 530 5.77 -6.38 -18.80
N HIS A 531 4.55 -5.85 -18.79
CA HIS A 531 3.34 -6.64 -18.99
C HIS A 531 3.28 -7.29 -20.39
N ALA A 532 3.74 -6.59 -21.42
CA ALA A 532 3.83 -7.15 -22.77
C ALA A 532 4.82 -8.33 -22.83
N LYS A 533 6.00 -8.19 -22.20
CA LYS A 533 7.00 -9.27 -22.09
C LYS A 533 6.48 -10.48 -21.31
N ALA A 534 5.81 -10.24 -20.18
CA ALA A 534 5.20 -11.30 -19.38
C ALA A 534 4.11 -12.06 -20.16
N ALA A 535 3.25 -11.35 -20.91
CA ALA A 535 2.23 -11.94 -21.76
C ALA A 535 2.83 -12.76 -22.91
N ALA A 536 3.93 -12.30 -23.52
CA ALA A 536 4.65 -13.02 -24.58
C ALA A 536 5.27 -14.32 -24.04
N ALA A 537 5.95 -14.26 -22.89
CA ALA A 537 6.54 -15.43 -22.23
C ALA A 537 5.47 -16.48 -21.84
N ALA A 538 4.32 -16.04 -21.31
CA ALA A 538 3.20 -16.93 -21.01
C ALA A 538 2.60 -17.59 -22.28
N ALA A 539 2.62 -16.90 -23.43
CA ALA A 539 2.16 -17.46 -24.70
C ALA A 539 3.14 -18.49 -25.28
N GLU A 540 4.45 -18.31 -25.08
CA GLU A 540 5.49 -19.25 -25.49
C GLU A 540 5.45 -20.52 -24.64
N THR A 541 5.32 -20.41 -23.32
CA THR A 541 5.22 -21.56 -22.40
C THR A 541 4.00 -22.44 -22.72
N LYS A 542 2.89 -21.85 -23.19
CA LYS A 542 1.71 -22.60 -23.66
C LYS A 542 1.92 -23.31 -24.99
N LYS A 543 2.93 -22.93 -25.80
CA LYS A 543 3.26 -23.58 -27.07
C LYS A 543 4.25 -24.74 -26.89
N GLU A 544 5.06 -24.72 -25.82
CA GLU A 544 6.08 -25.73 -25.55
C GLU A 544 5.61 -26.94 -24.74
N GLN A 545 4.37 -26.95 -24.21
CA GLN A 545 3.82 -28.16 -23.65
C GLN A 545 3.49 -29.14 -24.77
N PRO A 546 4.25 -30.27 -24.92
CA PRO A 546 3.95 -31.28 -25.93
C PRO A 546 2.58 -31.85 -25.61
N ALA A 547 1.74 -31.93 -26.61
CA ALA A 547 0.46 -32.65 -26.54
C ALA A 547 0.77 -34.11 -26.08
N VAL A 548 0.52 -34.38 -24.80
CA VAL A 548 0.58 -35.76 -24.26
C VAL A 548 -0.50 -36.55 -24.96
N SER A 549 -0.07 -37.47 -25.81
CA SER A 549 -0.93 -38.45 -26.45
C SER A 549 -1.60 -39.31 -25.37
N PRO A 550 -2.90 -39.50 -25.40
CA PRO A 550 -3.56 -40.36 -24.44
C PRO A 550 -3.40 -41.82 -24.90
N ALA A 551 -2.49 -42.50 -24.26
CA ALA A 551 -2.49 -43.98 -24.28
C ALA A 551 -2.47 -44.45 -22.81
N ASP A 552 -3.49 -45.27 -22.50
CA ASP A 552 -3.67 -46.08 -21.30
C ASP A 552 -3.99 -45.42 -19.96
N GLN A 553 -5.30 -45.16 -19.75
CA GLN A 553 -5.96 -45.51 -18.49
C GLN A 553 -7.47 -45.72 -18.75
N GLY A 554 -7.95 -46.89 -18.34
CA GLY A 554 -9.28 -47.37 -18.60
C GLY A 554 -10.40 -46.71 -17.79
N ASP A 555 -11.53 -46.69 -18.42
CA ASP A 555 -12.92 -46.71 -17.92
C ASP A 555 -13.34 -45.79 -16.76
N ALA A 556 -13.88 -44.62 -17.13
CA ALA A 556 -15.13 -44.12 -16.57
C ALA A 556 -15.71 -43.04 -17.48
N GLN A 557 -16.81 -43.36 -18.08
CA GLN A 557 -17.70 -42.67 -18.97
C GLN A 557 -17.72 -41.13 -18.86
N ARG A 558 -17.01 -40.43 -19.78
CA ARG A 558 -17.47 -39.17 -20.42
C ARG A 558 -17.08 -39.27 -21.90
N ARG A 559 -18.08 -39.37 -22.79
CA ARG A 559 -17.86 -39.36 -24.23
C ARG A 559 -17.18 -38.06 -24.63
N PRO A 560 -16.08 -38.07 -25.41
CA PRO A 560 -15.50 -36.87 -25.97
C PRO A 560 -16.49 -36.29 -27.01
N MET A 561 -16.84 -34.99 -26.78
CA MET A 561 -17.67 -34.24 -27.76
C MET A 561 -16.97 -34.17 -29.11
N SER A 562 -17.71 -34.45 -30.14
CA SER A 562 -17.27 -34.41 -31.55
C SER A 562 -16.79 -32.99 -31.94
N ARG A 563 -15.83 -32.91 -32.85
CA ARG A 563 -15.28 -31.65 -33.39
C ARG A 563 -16.36 -30.71 -33.93
N ASP A 564 -17.49 -31.28 -34.37
CA ASP A 564 -18.66 -30.54 -34.87
C ASP A 564 -19.56 -30.03 -33.74
N GLU A 565 -19.63 -30.74 -32.60
CA GLU A 565 -20.32 -30.27 -31.38
C GLU A 565 -19.56 -29.10 -30.74
N LEU A 566 -18.24 -29.15 -30.72
CA LEU A 566 -17.40 -28.05 -30.23
C LEU A 566 -17.51 -26.78 -31.10
N LYS A 567 -17.67 -26.96 -32.43
CA LYS A 567 -17.95 -25.85 -33.36
C LYS A 567 -19.35 -25.30 -33.18
N ARG A 568 -20.34 -26.14 -32.88
CA ARG A 568 -21.70 -25.69 -32.57
C ARG A 568 -21.78 -24.91 -31.28
N LEU A 569 -21.10 -25.39 -30.21
CA LEU A 569 -21.00 -24.66 -28.91
C LEU A 569 -20.36 -23.28 -29.08
N LYS A 570 -19.20 -23.21 -29.74
CA LYS A 570 -18.51 -21.92 -30.01
C LYS A 570 -19.35 -20.98 -30.85
N ARG A 571 -20.18 -21.52 -31.77
CA ARG A 571 -21.11 -20.70 -32.59
C ARG A 571 -22.28 -20.21 -31.77
N GLN A 572 -22.84 -21.03 -30.86
CA GLN A 572 -23.86 -20.64 -29.90
C GLN A 572 -23.40 -19.59 -28.92
N GLU A 573 -22.17 -19.75 -28.37
CA GLU A 573 -21.54 -18.74 -27.49
C GLU A 573 -21.29 -17.41 -28.22
N ALA A 574 -20.87 -17.46 -29.50
CA ALA A 574 -20.66 -16.25 -30.29
C ALA A 574 -21.99 -15.58 -30.63
N GLU A 575 -23.06 -16.36 -30.95
CA GLU A 575 -24.42 -15.85 -31.21
C GLU A 575 -25.03 -15.26 -29.93
N ALA A 576 -24.84 -15.89 -28.76
CA ALA A 576 -25.28 -15.38 -27.45
C ALA A 576 -24.57 -14.06 -27.09
N ARG A 577 -23.24 -14.00 -27.31
CA ARG A 577 -22.44 -12.80 -27.08
C ARG A 577 -22.86 -11.64 -27.99
N ASN A 578 -23.14 -11.92 -29.26
CA ASN A 578 -23.63 -10.93 -30.21
C ASN A 578 -25.05 -10.45 -29.87
N ALA A 579 -25.95 -11.35 -29.43
CA ALA A 579 -27.29 -11.01 -28.99
C ALA A 579 -27.26 -10.12 -27.72
N MET A 580 -26.39 -10.41 -26.80
CA MET A 580 -26.18 -9.60 -25.60
C MET A 580 -25.61 -8.21 -25.93
N HIS A 581 -24.58 -8.13 -26.78
CA HIS A 581 -24.05 -6.86 -27.25
C HIS A 581 -25.08 -5.98 -27.94
N LYS A 582 -25.99 -6.62 -28.70
CA LYS A 582 -27.11 -5.94 -29.41
C LYS A 582 -28.17 -5.37 -28.45
N LYS A 583 -28.34 -5.98 -27.26
CA LYS A 583 -29.25 -5.49 -26.21
C LYS A 583 -28.55 -4.41 -25.32
N LEU A 584 -27.28 -4.56 -25.02
CA LEU A 584 -26.52 -3.65 -24.14
C LEU A 584 -26.13 -2.33 -24.84
N LYS A 585 -25.80 -2.38 -26.14
CA LYS A 585 -25.34 -1.19 -26.86
C LYS A 585 -26.33 -0.02 -26.80
N PRO A 586 -27.64 -0.18 -27.10
CA PRO A 586 -28.58 0.94 -27.06
C PRO A 586 -28.75 1.52 -25.64
N LEU A 587 -28.69 0.70 -24.60
CA LEU A 587 -28.78 1.17 -23.21
C LEU A 587 -27.51 1.96 -22.78
N LYS A 588 -26.33 1.49 -23.17
CA LYS A 588 -25.09 2.21 -22.95
C LYS A 588 -25.04 3.53 -23.73
N ASP A 589 -25.53 3.56 -24.95
CA ASP A 589 -25.61 4.79 -25.73
C ASP A 589 -26.63 5.79 -25.15
N GLN A 590 -27.72 5.31 -24.54
CA GLN A 590 -28.68 6.15 -23.82
C GLN A 590 -28.07 6.70 -22.52
N TYR A 591 -27.37 5.87 -21.77
CA TYR A 591 -26.68 6.26 -20.55
C TYR A 591 -25.66 7.38 -20.83
N ALA A 592 -24.80 7.20 -21.83
CA ALA A 592 -23.82 8.22 -22.24
C ALA A 592 -24.46 9.56 -22.67
N LYS A 593 -25.65 9.52 -23.30
CA LYS A 593 -26.37 10.76 -23.63
C LYS A 593 -26.96 11.45 -22.43
N LEU A 594 -27.47 10.71 -21.44
CA LEU A 594 -27.96 11.29 -20.20
C LEU A 594 -26.85 11.85 -19.38
N GLU A 595 -25.67 11.17 -19.34
CA GLU A 595 -24.47 11.65 -18.65
C GLU A 595 -23.95 12.97 -19.24
N ALA A 596 -23.89 13.08 -20.57
CA ALA A 596 -23.54 14.34 -21.23
C ALA A 596 -24.52 15.46 -20.88
N ARG A 597 -25.86 15.17 -20.91
CA ARG A 597 -26.89 16.16 -20.53
C ARG A 597 -26.78 16.56 -19.06
N LEU A 598 -26.52 15.61 -18.17
CA LEU A 598 -26.34 15.89 -16.74
C LEU A 598 -25.17 16.85 -16.51
N ASN A 599 -24.05 16.65 -17.19
CA ASN A 599 -22.89 17.55 -17.11
C ASN A 599 -23.23 18.96 -17.60
N ASP A 600 -23.99 19.11 -18.69
CA ASP A 600 -24.43 20.41 -19.17
C ASP A 600 -25.35 21.12 -18.16
N VAL A 601 -26.29 20.38 -17.56
CA VAL A 601 -27.24 20.92 -16.56
C VAL A 601 -26.52 21.28 -15.29
N MET A 602 -25.58 20.48 -14.79
CA MET A 602 -24.76 20.78 -13.61
C MET A 602 -23.88 22.01 -13.82
N THR A 603 -23.35 22.20 -15.03
CA THR A 603 -22.58 23.41 -15.35
C THR A 603 -23.47 24.66 -15.31
N ALA A 604 -24.68 24.56 -15.91
CA ALA A 604 -25.65 25.66 -15.90
C ALA A 604 -26.20 25.96 -14.50
N GLU A 605 -26.38 24.93 -13.66
CA GLU A 605 -26.77 25.08 -12.24
C GLU A 605 -25.70 25.82 -11.46
N SER A 606 -24.42 25.44 -11.62
CA SER A 606 -23.28 26.11 -10.97
C SER A 606 -23.14 27.56 -11.40
N ASP A 607 -23.34 27.86 -12.70
CA ASP A 607 -23.32 29.23 -13.23
C ASP A 607 -24.48 30.09 -12.64
N ALA A 608 -25.64 29.47 -12.50
CA ALA A 608 -26.81 30.15 -11.88
C ALA A 608 -26.59 30.40 -10.39
N GLU A 609 -25.98 29.42 -9.68
CA GLU A 609 -25.62 29.56 -8.26
C GLU A 609 -24.58 30.66 -8.04
N GLN A 610 -23.55 30.77 -8.87
CA GLN A 610 -22.56 31.86 -8.81
C GLN A 610 -23.20 33.22 -9.02
N LYS A 611 -24.14 33.33 -9.98
CA LYS A 611 -24.85 34.57 -10.24
C LYS A 611 -25.82 34.96 -9.08
N LEU A 612 -26.42 33.96 -8.42
CA LEU A 612 -27.24 34.14 -7.24
C LEU A 612 -26.42 34.57 -6.01
N ALA A 613 -25.11 34.17 -5.95
CA ALA A 613 -24.20 34.56 -4.86
C ALA A 613 -23.67 35.99 -4.99
N ASP A 614 -23.84 36.66 -6.15
CA ASP A 614 -23.35 38.03 -6.37
C ASP A 614 -24.26 39.05 -5.66
N PRO A 615 -23.74 39.85 -4.72
CA PRO A 615 -24.52 40.90 -4.01
C PRO A 615 -25.21 41.92 -4.94
N ALA A 616 -24.69 42.14 -6.14
CA ALA A 616 -25.27 43.07 -7.13
C ALA A 616 -26.62 42.55 -7.69
N THR A 617 -26.84 41.24 -7.67
CA THR A 617 -28.05 40.59 -8.21
C THR A 617 -29.26 40.81 -7.28
N TYR A 618 -29.04 40.99 -5.97
CA TYR A 618 -30.10 41.28 -4.97
C TYR A 618 -30.74 42.66 -5.15
N ALA A 619 -30.06 43.56 -5.84
CA ALA A 619 -30.58 44.93 -6.04
C ALA A 619 -31.69 45.00 -7.12
N LYS A 620 -31.89 43.97 -7.90
CA LYS A 620 -32.88 43.89 -9.00
C LYS A 620 -33.86 42.74 -8.77
N ASN A 621 -34.95 43.02 -8.09
CA ASN A 621 -35.91 42.00 -7.59
C ASN A 621 -36.49 41.08 -8.69
N ASP A 622 -36.71 41.61 -9.90
CA ASP A 622 -37.29 40.84 -11.02
C ASP A 622 -36.26 39.87 -11.66
N GLU A 623 -34.99 40.26 -11.80
CA GLU A 623 -33.90 39.45 -12.29
C GLU A 623 -33.55 38.33 -11.28
N TYR A 624 -33.57 38.64 -9.98
CA TYR A 624 -33.32 37.64 -8.93
C TYR A 624 -34.39 36.57 -8.90
N THR A 625 -35.67 36.91 -9.02
CA THR A 625 -36.80 35.98 -9.00
C THR A 625 -36.76 35.05 -10.23
N ALA A 626 -36.42 35.58 -11.41
CA ALA A 626 -36.26 34.82 -12.63
C ALA A 626 -35.05 33.83 -12.54
N LEU A 627 -33.94 34.30 -11.97
CA LEU A 627 -32.74 33.45 -11.80
C LEU A 627 -32.96 32.35 -10.76
N LEU A 628 -33.69 32.64 -9.67
CA LEU A 628 -34.06 31.63 -8.67
C LEU A 628 -35.01 30.58 -9.24
N SER A 629 -35.96 30.96 -10.08
CA SER A 629 -36.85 30.07 -10.80
C SER A 629 -36.06 29.13 -11.75
N SER A 630 -35.11 29.70 -12.50
CA SER A 630 -34.24 28.98 -13.40
C SER A 630 -33.32 27.99 -12.63
N TYR A 631 -32.74 28.39 -11.51
CA TYR A 631 -31.94 27.54 -10.63
C TYR A 631 -32.76 26.32 -10.12
N ASN A 632 -33.95 26.58 -9.59
CA ASN A 632 -34.84 25.52 -9.11
C ASN A 632 -35.27 24.55 -10.22
N SER A 633 -35.49 25.05 -11.44
CA SER A 633 -35.81 24.22 -12.62
C SER A 633 -34.59 23.33 -13.00
N LEU A 634 -33.39 23.88 -13.04
CA LEU A 634 -32.16 23.14 -13.33
C LEU A 634 -31.88 22.08 -12.26
N LYS A 635 -32.09 22.38 -11.00
CA LYS A 635 -31.95 21.43 -9.91
C LYS A 635 -32.92 20.26 -10.02
N SER A 636 -34.18 20.53 -10.34
CA SER A 636 -35.19 19.47 -10.58
C SER A 636 -34.84 18.63 -11.80
N GLU A 637 -34.32 19.25 -12.88
CA GLU A 637 -33.86 18.50 -14.06
C GLU A 637 -32.66 17.63 -13.74
N CYS A 638 -31.74 18.07 -12.85
CA CYS A 638 -30.61 17.32 -12.39
C CYS A 638 -31.02 16.06 -11.59
N GLU A 639 -32.00 16.21 -10.68
CA GLU A 639 -32.56 15.10 -9.90
C GLU A 639 -33.25 14.06 -10.82
N ASP A 640 -34.09 14.54 -11.79
CA ASP A 640 -34.75 13.68 -12.76
C ASP A 640 -33.78 12.90 -13.68
N LEU A 641 -32.67 13.52 -14.07
CA LEU A 641 -31.63 12.88 -14.89
C LEU A 641 -30.89 11.82 -14.10
N MET A 642 -30.54 12.09 -12.82
CA MET A 642 -29.91 11.11 -11.94
C MET A 642 -30.78 9.89 -11.70
N ASP A 643 -32.10 10.08 -11.47
CA ASP A 643 -33.05 8.97 -11.32
C ASP A 643 -33.13 8.10 -12.57
N LYS A 644 -33.17 8.72 -13.76
CA LYS A 644 -33.16 7.98 -15.02
C LYS A 644 -31.89 7.22 -15.28
N MET A 645 -30.74 7.78 -14.91
CA MET A 645 -29.43 7.10 -14.99
C MET A 645 -29.39 5.90 -14.04
N ALA A 646 -29.87 6.02 -12.81
CA ALA A 646 -29.94 4.91 -11.85
C ALA A 646 -30.83 3.76 -12.32
N GLN A 647 -31.97 4.09 -12.98
CA GLN A 647 -32.85 3.09 -13.59
C GLN A 647 -32.20 2.34 -14.77
N LEU A 648 -31.49 3.06 -15.65
CA LEU A 648 -30.72 2.45 -16.75
C LEU A 648 -29.57 1.59 -16.26
N GLU A 649 -28.84 2.03 -15.22
CA GLU A 649 -27.77 1.26 -14.60
C GLU A 649 -28.29 -0.05 -14.00
N THR A 650 -29.46 0.00 -13.36
CA THR A 650 -30.11 -1.21 -12.85
C THR A 650 -30.47 -2.18 -13.96
N GLN A 651 -30.96 -1.67 -15.13
CA GLN A 651 -31.30 -2.50 -16.30
C GLN A 651 -30.04 -3.09 -16.96
N ILE A 652 -28.95 -2.33 -17.07
CA ILE A 652 -27.67 -2.80 -17.61
C ILE A 652 -27.12 -3.92 -16.72
N ASN A 653 -27.08 -3.70 -15.39
CA ASN A 653 -26.62 -4.68 -14.41
C ASN A 653 -27.48 -5.96 -14.39
N ALA A 654 -28.82 -5.85 -14.61
CA ALA A 654 -29.68 -7.02 -14.70
C ALA A 654 -29.34 -7.89 -15.92
N ILE A 655 -29.10 -7.28 -17.09
CA ILE A 655 -28.72 -7.99 -18.31
C ILE A 655 -27.32 -8.60 -18.21
N GLU A 656 -26.37 -7.90 -17.58
CA GLU A 656 -24.99 -8.41 -17.33
C GLU A 656 -24.99 -9.58 -16.34
N ASN A 657 -25.85 -9.54 -15.32
CA ASN A 657 -26.02 -10.63 -14.35
C ASN A 657 -26.76 -11.86 -14.89
N GLU A 658 -27.74 -11.69 -15.81
CA GLU A 658 -28.39 -12.80 -16.51
C GLU A 658 -27.37 -13.57 -17.37
N ALA A 659 -26.49 -12.86 -18.06
CA ALA A 659 -25.43 -13.47 -18.85
C ALA A 659 -24.36 -14.18 -18.05
N GLY A 660 -24.06 -13.71 -16.84
CA GLY A 660 -23.14 -14.37 -15.89
C GLY A 660 -23.69 -15.69 -15.35
N LYS A 661 -25.03 -15.85 -15.27
CA LYS A 661 -25.67 -17.10 -14.85
C LYS A 661 -25.69 -18.15 -15.94
N ASP A 662 -25.88 -17.73 -17.20
CA ASP A 662 -25.92 -18.65 -18.38
C ASP A 662 -24.49 -19.16 -18.75
N SER A 663 -23.41 -18.49 -18.32
CA SER A 663 -22.04 -18.94 -18.54
C SER A 663 -21.54 -19.92 -17.46
N ASN A 664 -22.26 -20.08 -16.35
CA ASN A 664 -21.92 -21.00 -15.24
C ASN A 664 -22.88 -22.21 -15.14
N ALA A 665 -23.87 -22.36 -16.03
CA ALA A 665 -24.72 -23.53 -16.19
C ALA A 665 -24.27 -24.34 -17.41
#